data_7c4d6233ee64e659ff5dd3e835ce920f
#
_entry.id   7c4d6233ee64e659ff5dd3e835ce920f
#
_cell.length_a   1.000
_cell.length_b   1.000
_cell.length_c   1.000
_cell.angle_alpha   90.00
_cell.angle_beta   90.00
_cell.angle_gamma   90.00
#
_symmetry.space_group_name_H-M   'P 1'
#
loop_
_entity.id
_entity.type
_entity.pdbx_description
1 polymer ?
#
loop_
_entity_poly.entity_id
_entity_poly.type
_entity_poly.pdbx_seq_one_letter_code
_entity_poly.pdbx_strand_id
1 'polypeptide(L)'
;MRGNLAQREPKMLKAWYEDDLYGQIRSAKKGKKTFILHDGPPYANGDIHLGHSVNKILKDIIVKSKTLSDFDSPYVPGWDCHGLPIELMVEKKVGKPGVKVTASEFREKCRAYAKKQVEGQKVDFKRLGVFADWDKPYLTMNFDFEANAIRVLGRIIKNGHLHKGAKPVHWCTDCGSALAEAEVEYQDKQSPAIDVRFTFADQDAVVNAFDLADGHKGQGSVGTVIWTTTPWTLPANRAVAVHADLEYALVQVDDEGSQQRLILGSELVKDAMDRYGFNHFHVLGYVKGAVLENLHVAHPFYDFDVPVIVADHVTTDSGTGVVHTAPGHGQEDFAAGLNYNLEVANPVGANGVYLPDTELFAGQHVFKANASVIDVLTERGALMHHHALTHSYPHCWRHKTPIIFRATPQWFVSMDQANLRQDSLSEIKNTQWLPEWGESRISNMVEGRPDWCISRQRTWGVPIALFVDKDTGALHPNTQALIEQAAELVEKSGIQAWYDLEPASLLGEEDAKQYMKVQDTLDVWFDSGVSHACVVDAREDLVGPADLYLEGSDQHRGWFMSSMMTSVAINGHAPYKQVLTHGFTVDENGRKMSKSLGNVISPQNVMNKLGADILRLWVASTDYTAEMTVSDEIFKRSADRYRRIRNTSRYLLANLSGFDPKTDQVAVDDMVELDKWIVGRAAQLQEEILAAYDSYQMLLVTQKLMNFCTGELGSFYLDVIKDRQYTAKSDSHARRSCQTALYHIAEAMTRWMAPIMSFTAQEIWEALPGERSDYVFTSVWYDGLQAPTNSQFSNDDWQAILNVRDEVNRVLEAARKEEVIGATLQASVNLYANKDLADKLAALGDELRFVLLTSAVTVSAVESQPSDTQVTEVEGLYISVAATDAIKCERCWHYSDDVGTDPAHPEICGRCVSNVDGEGEKRQFA
;
A
#
# COMPACT_ATOMS: atom_id res chain seq x y z
N MET A 1 16.77 5.62 -31.09
CA MET A 1 15.94 6.15 -29.98
C MET A 1 15.31 7.50 -30.33
N ARG A 2 14.05 7.50 -30.70
CA ARG A 2 13.27 8.73 -30.94
C ARG A 2 12.40 8.99 -29.70
N GLY A 3 12.21 10.20 -29.21
CA GLY A 3 11.31 10.53 -28.13
C GLY A 3 9.85 10.10 -28.44
N ASN A 4 8.88 10.63 -27.68
CA ASN A 4 7.46 10.40 -27.89
C ASN A 4 6.95 9.02 -27.41
N LEU A 5 7.20 8.74 -26.13
CA LEU A 5 6.75 7.51 -25.46
C LEU A 5 5.25 7.28 -25.60
N ALA A 6 4.44 8.31 -25.40
CA ALA A 6 2.97 8.20 -25.48
C ALA A 6 2.45 7.58 -26.79
N GLN A 7 3.16 7.78 -27.91
CA GLN A 7 2.80 7.21 -29.22
C GLN A 7 3.49 5.88 -29.54
N ARG A 8 4.65 5.63 -28.93
CA ARG A 8 5.46 4.44 -29.23
C ARG A 8 5.11 3.26 -28.36
N GLU A 9 4.93 3.48 -27.08
CA GLU A 9 4.59 2.43 -26.12
C GLU A 9 3.37 1.60 -26.54
N PRO A 10 2.25 2.18 -27.03
CA PRO A 10 1.11 1.37 -27.48
C PRO A 10 1.46 0.43 -28.66
N LYS A 11 2.40 0.82 -29.52
CA LYS A 11 2.84 -0.04 -30.63
C LYS A 11 3.73 -1.17 -30.15
N MET A 12 4.63 -0.88 -29.22
CA MET A 12 5.48 -1.89 -28.60
C MET A 12 4.64 -2.88 -27.79
N LEU A 13 3.69 -2.36 -27.01
CA LEU A 13 2.77 -3.17 -26.25
C LEU A 13 1.97 -4.14 -27.14
N LYS A 14 1.48 -3.65 -28.29
CA LYS A 14 0.79 -4.49 -29.24
C LYS A 14 1.68 -5.63 -29.75
N ALA A 15 2.93 -5.34 -30.13
CA ALA A 15 3.89 -6.36 -30.55
C ALA A 15 4.16 -7.38 -29.43
N TRP A 16 4.35 -6.94 -28.20
CA TRP A 16 4.57 -7.83 -27.04
C TRP A 16 3.43 -8.85 -26.82
N TYR A 17 2.18 -8.45 -27.08
CA TYR A 17 1.04 -9.36 -26.97
C TYR A 17 0.88 -10.25 -28.22
N GLU A 18 1.18 -9.73 -29.42
CA GLU A 18 1.15 -10.53 -30.66
C GLU A 18 2.21 -11.64 -30.63
N ASP A 19 3.35 -11.38 -30.01
CA ASP A 19 4.47 -12.32 -29.88
C ASP A 19 4.39 -13.18 -28.60
N ASP A 20 3.32 -13.04 -27.79
CA ASP A 20 3.18 -13.74 -26.50
C ASP A 20 4.43 -13.61 -25.59
N LEU A 21 4.90 -12.37 -25.39
CA LEU A 21 6.08 -12.11 -24.58
C LEU A 21 6.00 -12.73 -23.18
N TYR A 22 4.82 -12.67 -22.54
CA TYR A 22 4.66 -13.26 -21.20
C TYR A 22 4.88 -14.77 -21.21
N GLY A 23 4.31 -15.48 -22.20
CA GLY A 23 4.54 -16.93 -22.39
C GLY A 23 6.00 -17.26 -22.69
N GLN A 24 6.71 -16.42 -23.46
CA GLN A 24 8.15 -16.57 -23.70
C GLN A 24 8.96 -16.42 -22.40
N ILE A 25 8.65 -15.42 -21.56
CA ILE A 25 9.29 -15.24 -20.27
C ILE A 25 9.08 -16.47 -19.38
N ARG A 26 7.83 -16.96 -19.27
CA ARG A 26 7.50 -18.15 -18.49
C ARG A 26 8.27 -19.39 -18.98
N SER A 27 8.35 -19.53 -20.30
CA SER A 27 9.09 -20.65 -20.93
C SER A 27 10.60 -20.57 -20.65
N ALA A 28 11.19 -19.38 -20.72
CA ALA A 28 12.61 -19.15 -20.47
C ALA A 28 13.00 -19.43 -18.99
N LYS A 29 12.05 -19.25 -18.06
CA LYS A 29 12.28 -19.44 -16.62
C LYS A 29 11.75 -20.77 -16.07
N LYS A 30 11.17 -21.60 -16.92
CA LYS A 30 10.59 -22.90 -16.50
C LYS A 30 11.62 -23.77 -15.77
N GLY A 31 11.25 -24.25 -14.58
CA GLY A 31 12.08 -25.11 -13.74
C GLY A 31 13.13 -24.38 -12.91
N LYS A 32 13.15 -23.05 -12.95
CA LYS A 32 13.94 -22.23 -12.03
C LYS A 32 13.23 -22.14 -10.66
N LYS A 33 13.95 -21.64 -9.65
CA LYS A 33 13.37 -21.37 -8.34
C LYS A 33 12.19 -20.42 -8.48
N THR A 34 11.07 -20.77 -7.88
CA THR A 34 9.85 -19.93 -7.93
C THR A 34 9.93 -18.73 -6.99
N PHE A 35 9.31 -17.64 -7.40
CA PHE A 35 9.00 -16.50 -6.54
C PHE A 35 7.54 -16.09 -6.80
N ILE A 36 6.68 -16.31 -5.83
CA ILE A 36 5.24 -16.08 -5.94
C ILE A 36 4.87 -14.75 -5.28
N LEU A 37 4.53 -13.76 -6.10
CA LEU A 37 3.85 -12.55 -5.68
C LEU A 37 2.36 -12.73 -5.97
N HIS A 38 1.56 -12.96 -4.91
CA HIS A 38 0.12 -13.10 -5.04
C HIS A 38 -0.54 -11.72 -5.12
N ASP A 39 -1.44 -11.54 -6.07
CA ASP A 39 -2.11 -10.27 -6.32
C ASP A 39 -3.35 -10.11 -5.44
N GLY A 40 -3.42 -9.05 -4.65
CA GLY A 40 -4.66 -8.62 -4.01
C GLY A 40 -5.64 -8.11 -5.05
N PRO A 41 -6.89 -8.61 -5.05
CA PRO A 41 -7.83 -8.31 -6.10
C PRO A 41 -8.43 -6.90 -5.96
N PRO A 42 -8.17 -5.95 -6.88
CA PRO A 42 -8.90 -4.71 -6.90
C PRO A 42 -10.38 -4.93 -7.20
N TYR A 43 -11.22 -4.01 -6.75
CA TYR A 43 -12.65 -4.07 -7.03
C TYR A 43 -12.95 -3.88 -8.52
N ALA A 44 -13.79 -4.74 -9.07
CA ALA A 44 -14.30 -4.67 -10.44
C ALA A 44 -15.36 -3.54 -10.57
N ASN A 45 -14.99 -2.29 -10.24
CA ASN A 45 -15.91 -1.16 -10.24
C ASN A 45 -15.22 0.18 -10.49
N GLY A 46 -15.49 0.79 -11.66
CA GLY A 46 -14.94 2.07 -12.07
C GLY A 46 -13.57 1.99 -12.73
N ASP A 47 -13.07 3.16 -13.14
CA ASP A 47 -11.76 3.29 -13.78
C ASP A 47 -10.64 3.19 -12.74
N ILE A 48 -9.45 2.81 -13.19
CA ILE A 48 -8.27 2.82 -12.32
C ILE A 48 -7.88 4.26 -11.94
N HIS A 49 -7.29 4.40 -10.78
CA HIS A 49 -6.69 5.64 -10.28
C HIS A 49 -5.19 5.47 -10.01
N LEU A 50 -4.48 6.55 -9.66
CA LEU A 50 -3.04 6.51 -9.42
C LEU A 50 -2.62 5.51 -8.34
N GLY A 51 -3.42 5.31 -7.29
CA GLY A 51 -3.14 4.28 -6.28
C GLY A 51 -3.08 2.86 -6.87
N HIS A 52 -4.00 2.51 -7.77
CA HIS A 52 -3.94 1.25 -8.53
C HIS A 52 -2.67 1.17 -9.40
N SER A 53 -2.28 2.30 -10.02
CA SER A 53 -1.08 2.34 -10.85
C SER A 53 0.19 2.15 -10.01
N VAL A 54 0.30 2.79 -8.84
CA VAL A 54 1.41 2.59 -7.90
C VAL A 54 1.53 1.12 -7.53
N ASN A 55 0.43 0.52 -7.09
CA ASN A 55 0.36 -0.88 -6.67
C ASN A 55 0.82 -1.84 -7.79
N LYS A 56 0.22 -1.74 -8.96
CA LYS A 56 0.53 -2.64 -10.09
C LYS A 56 1.93 -2.41 -10.65
N ILE A 57 2.44 -1.17 -10.67
CA ILE A 57 3.79 -0.87 -11.12
C ILE A 57 4.83 -1.43 -10.15
N LEU A 58 4.64 -1.29 -8.83
CA LEU A 58 5.55 -1.87 -7.83
C LEU A 58 5.62 -3.39 -7.95
N LYS A 59 4.47 -4.06 -8.06
CA LYS A 59 4.39 -5.51 -8.27
C LYS A 59 5.14 -5.93 -9.53
N ASP A 60 4.90 -5.24 -10.63
CA ASP A 60 5.55 -5.54 -11.91
C ASP A 60 7.08 -5.31 -11.87
N ILE A 61 7.54 -4.26 -11.21
CA ILE A 61 8.98 -4.03 -11.00
C ILE A 61 9.60 -5.19 -10.24
N ILE A 62 8.95 -5.67 -9.17
CA ILE A 62 9.43 -6.80 -8.37
C ILE A 62 9.45 -8.08 -9.21
N VAL A 63 8.36 -8.41 -9.88
CA VAL A 63 8.26 -9.60 -10.73
C VAL A 63 9.34 -9.59 -11.82
N LYS A 64 9.55 -8.46 -12.52
CA LYS A 64 10.58 -8.30 -13.54
C LYS A 64 11.99 -8.40 -12.96
N SER A 65 12.25 -7.79 -11.80
CA SER A 65 13.57 -7.89 -11.17
C SER A 65 13.89 -9.32 -10.73
N LYS A 66 12.91 -10.04 -10.16
CA LYS A 66 13.06 -11.46 -9.80
C LYS A 66 13.26 -12.33 -11.05
N THR A 67 12.56 -12.04 -12.15
CA THR A 67 12.74 -12.71 -13.44
C THR A 67 14.17 -12.52 -13.97
N LEU A 68 14.72 -11.31 -13.91
CA LEU A 68 16.12 -11.03 -14.28
C LEU A 68 17.12 -11.68 -13.31
N SER A 69 16.73 -11.92 -12.06
CA SER A 69 17.50 -12.70 -11.07
C SER A 69 17.35 -14.23 -11.26
N ASP A 70 16.84 -14.66 -12.39
CA ASP A 70 16.66 -16.05 -12.79
C ASP A 70 15.63 -16.85 -11.98
N PHE A 71 14.64 -16.14 -11.38
CA PHE A 71 13.50 -16.80 -10.77
C PHE A 71 12.39 -17.04 -11.81
N ASP A 72 11.65 -18.13 -11.60
CA ASP A 72 10.35 -18.35 -12.21
C ASP A 72 9.30 -17.61 -11.38
N SER A 73 8.87 -16.42 -11.85
CA SER A 73 7.97 -15.53 -11.12
C SER A 73 6.67 -15.33 -11.88
N PRO A 74 5.71 -16.28 -11.77
CA PRO A 74 4.38 -16.12 -12.34
C PRO A 74 3.62 -14.99 -11.64
N TYR A 75 2.87 -14.22 -12.40
CA TYR A 75 2.00 -13.19 -11.86
C TYR A 75 0.58 -13.36 -12.40
N VAL A 76 -0.34 -13.79 -11.53
CA VAL A 76 -1.74 -14.00 -11.85
C VAL A 76 -2.55 -12.81 -11.31
N PRO A 77 -3.07 -11.94 -12.19
CA PRO A 77 -3.84 -10.78 -11.73
C PRO A 77 -5.23 -11.22 -11.26
N GLY A 78 -5.76 -10.54 -10.27
CA GLY A 78 -7.07 -10.84 -9.70
C GLY A 78 -8.05 -9.68 -9.69
N TRP A 79 -9.35 -9.98 -9.53
CA TRP A 79 -10.40 -9.00 -9.30
C TRP A 79 -11.43 -9.49 -8.30
N ASP A 80 -11.83 -8.58 -7.42
CA ASP A 80 -12.95 -8.75 -6.52
C ASP A 80 -14.25 -8.32 -7.22
N CYS A 81 -15.17 -9.27 -7.39
CA CYS A 81 -16.31 -9.12 -8.29
C CYS A 81 -17.67 -9.17 -7.58
N HIS A 82 -17.71 -9.30 -6.26
CA HIS A 82 -18.95 -9.39 -5.47
C HIS A 82 -19.18 -8.15 -4.60
N GLY A 83 -20.32 -8.10 -3.94
CA GLY A 83 -20.63 -7.18 -2.87
C GLY A 83 -21.31 -5.88 -3.29
N LEU A 84 -21.51 -5.03 -2.29
CA LEU A 84 -22.33 -3.84 -2.33
C LEU A 84 -21.95 -2.81 -3.42
N PRO A 85 -20.66 -2.55 -3.73
CA PRO A 85 -20.34 -1.55 -4.74
C PRO A 85 -20.90 -1.87 -6.12
N ILE A 86 -20.93 -3.14 -6.49
CA ILE A 86 -21.47 -3.63 -7.76
C ILE A 86 -23.00 -3.62 -7.73
N GLU A 87 -23.59 -4.15 -6.65
CA GLU A 87 -25.04 -4.12 -6.46
C GLU A 87 -25.61 -2.73 -6.62
N LEU A 88 -25.06 -1.73 -5.95
CA LEU A 88 -25.54 -0.34 -6.02
C LEU A 88 -25.49 0.24 -7.43
N MET A 89 -24.45 -0.08 -8.19
CA MET A 89 -24.32 0.42 -9.56
C MET A 89 -25.33 -0.23 -10.50
N VAL A 90 -25.65 -1.49 -10.26
CA VAL A 90 -26.68 -2.23 -11.02
C VAL A 90 -28.07 -1.80 -10.56
N GLU A 91 -28.33 -1.68 -9.26
CA GLU A 91 -29.61 -1.23 -8.70
C GLU A 91 -30.02 0.15 -9.22
N LYS A 92 -29.09 1.10 -9.32
CA LYS A 92 -29.34 2.43 -9.93
C LYS A 92 -29.87 2.34 -11.36
N LYS A 93 -29.50 1.30 -12.10
CA LYS A 93 -29.87 1.12 -13.51
C LYS A 93 -31.17 0.32 -13.70
N VAL A 94 -31.37 -0.72 -12.88
CA VAL A 94 -32.45 -1.69 -13.10
C VAL A 94 -33.48 -1.73 -11.97
N GLY A 95 -33.19 -1.10 -10.82
CA GLY A 95 -34.01 -1.10 -9.63
C GLY A 95 -33.72 -2.25 -8.68
N LYS A 96 -34.38 -2.26 -7.52
CA LYS A 96 -34.17 -3.24 -6.44
C LYS A 96 -34.59 -4.65 -6.85
N PRO A 97 -33.76 -5.68 -6.51
CA PRO A 97 -34.14 -7.07 -6.68
C PRO A 97 -35.39 -7.40 -5.83
N GLY A 98 -36.25 -8.27 -6.34
CA GLY A 98 -37.52 -8.62 -5.70
C GLY A 98 -38.63 -7.57 -5.83
N VAL A 99 -38.35 -6.38 -6.41
CA VAL A 99 -39.33 -5.30 -6.63
C VAL A 99 -39.50 -5.01 -8.12
N LYS A 100 -38.40 -4.67 -8.83
CA LYS A 100 -38.44 -4.33 -10.27
C LYS A 100 -37.83 -5.43 -11.16
N VAL A 101 -36.93 -6.23 -10.62
CA VAL A 101 -36.25 -7.34 -11.30
C VAL A 101 -36.20 -8.52 -10.35
N THR A 102 -36.18 -9.73 -10.89
CA THR A 102 -35.98 -10.93 -10.07
C THR A 102 -34.55 -10.98 -9.50
N ALA A 103 -34.34 -11.69 -8.41
CA ALA A 103 -33.00 -11.86 -7.82
C ALA A 103 -32.05 -12.56 -8.80
N SER A 104 -32.52 -13.50 -9.61
CA SER A 104 -31.73 -14.17 -10.64
C SER A 104 -31.26 -13.19 -11.72
N GLU A 105 -32.18 -12.44 -12.31
CA GLU A 105 -31.85 -11.41 -13.32
C GLU A 105 -30.89 -10.35 -12.75
N PHE A 106 -31.06 -9.99 -11.47
CA PHE A 106 -30.18 -9.04 -10.81
C PHE A 106 -28.76 -9.60 -10.69
N ARG A 107 -28.57 -10.87 -10.28
CA ARG A 107 -27.26 -11.55 -10.23
C ARG A 107 -26.59 -11.60 -11.59
N GLU A 108 -27.33 -11.95 -12.65
CA GLU A 108 -26.80 -11.93 -14.03
C GLU A 108 -26.30 -10.54 -14.44
N LYS A 109 -27.03 -9.49 -14.11
CA LYS A 109 -26.64 -8.10 -14.41
C LYS A 109 -25.43 -7.65 -13.59
N CYS A 110 -25.29 -8.09 -12.34
CA CYS A 110 -24.11 -7.84 -11.52
C CYS A 110 -22.88 -8.53 -12.12
N ARG A 111 -22.98 -9.79 -12.52
CA ARG A 111 -21.89 -10.53 -13.19
C ARG A 111 -21.47 -9.86 -14.49
N ALA A 112 -22.43 -9.47 -15.33
CA ALA A 112 -22.15 -8.78 -16.59
C ALA A 112 -21.52 -7.41 -16.37
N TYR A 113 -21.96 -6.66 -15.35
CA TYR A 113 -21.37 -5.38 -14.97
C TYR A 113 -19.93 -5.56 -14.52
N ALA A 114 -19.66 -6.48 -13.57
CA ALA A 114 -18.32 -6.76 -13.07
C ALA A 114 -17.37 -7.16 -14.21
N LYS A 115 -17.80 -8.07 -15.09
CA LYS A 115 -17.02 -8.50 -16.26
C LYS A 115 -16.62 -7.31 -17.15
N LYS A 116 -17.55 -6.38 -17.40
CA LYS A 116 -17.25 -5.17 -18.18
C LYS A 116 -16.20 -4.28 -17.49
N GLN A 117 -16.28 -4.13 -16.16
CA GLN A 117 -15.29 -3.34 -15.42
C GLN A 117 -13.91 -4.00 -15.42
N VAL A 118 -13.83 -5.32 -15.25
CA VAL A 118 -12.60 -6.10 -15.36
C VAL A 118 -11.91 -5.85 -16.71
N GLU A 119 -12.64 -5.97 -17.81
CA GLU A 119 -12.07 -5.74 -19.13
C GLU A 119 -11.56 -4.30 -19.33
N GLY A 120 -12.27 -3.31 -18.80
CA GLY A 120 -11.82 -1.91 -18.84
C GLY A 120 -10.52 -1.69 -18.05
N GLN A 121 -10.48 -2.14 -16.80
CA GLN A 121 -9.30 -2.02 -15.94
C GLN A 121 -8.11 -2.83 -16.48
N LYS A 122 -8.35 -4.00 -17.05
CA LYS A 122 -7.32 -4.84 -17.71
C LYS A 122 -6.61 -4.09 -18.85
N VAL A 123 -7.35 -3.34 -19.67
CA VAL A 123 -6.75 -2.50 -20.73
C VAL A 123 -5.81 -1.45 -20.12
N ASP A 124 -6.23 -0.79 -19.06
CA ASP A 124 -5.43 0.23 -18.40
C ASP A 124 -4.18 -0.35 -17.71
N PHE A 125 -4.30 -1.49 -17.03
CA PHE A 125 -3.16 -2.18 -16.43
C PHE A 125 -2.15 -2.67 -17.47
N LYS A 126 -2.63 -3.21 -18.59
CA LYS A 126 -1.78 -3.54 -19.73
C LYS A 126 -1.04 -2.30 -20.26
N ARG A 127 -1.73 -1.15 -20.34
CA ARG A 127 -1.14 0.11 -20.82
C ARG A 127 -0.02 0.63 -19.92
N LEU A 128 -0.01 0.28 -18.62
CA LEU A 128 1.11 0.56 -17.70
C LEU A 128 2.37 -0.26 -18.00
N GLY A 129 2.30 -1.24 -18.89
CA GLY A 129 3.40 -2.16 -19.22
C GLY A 129 3.56 -3.30 -18.20
N VAL A 130 2.51 -3.63 -17.47
CA VAL A 130 2.49 -4.72 -16.48
C VAL A 130 2.43 -6.07 -17.19
N PHE A 131 3.33 -7.00 -16.85
CA PHE A 131 3.35 -8.37 -17.33
C PHE A 131 2.61 -9.30 -16.37
N ALA A 132 1.63 -10.02 -16.87
CA ALA A 132 0.81 -10.92 -16.10
C ALA A 132 0.10 -11.95 -17.00
N ASP A 133 -0.44 -13.01 -16.40
CA ASP A 133 -1.35 -13.95 -17.07
C ASP A 133 -2.73 -13.28 -17.27
N TRP A 134 -2.79 -12.36 -18.24
CA TRP A 134 -4.01 -11.62 -18.55
C TRP A 134 -5.12 -12.47 -19.17
N ASP A 135 -4.79 -13.66 -19.68
CA ASP A 135 -5.75 -14.55 -20.33
C ASP A 135 -6.45 -15.46 -19.34
N LYS A 136 -5.78 -15.75 -18.22
CA LYS A 136 -6.31 -16.57 -17.12
C LYS A 136 -6.23 -15.87 -15.76
N PRO A 137 -6.79 -14.65 -15.63
CA PRO A 137 -6.85 -13.97 -14.34
C PRO A 137 -7.76 -14.74 -13.41
N TYR A 138 -7.64 -14.53 -12.10
CA TYR A 138 -8.66 -15.01 -11.19
C TYR A 138 -9.72 -13.93 -10.95
N LEU A 139 -10.98 -14.32 -10.98
CA LEU A 139 -12.11 -13.46 -10.64
C LEU A 139 -12.87 -14.15 -9.51
N THR A 140 -13.17 -13.44 -8.43
CA THR A 140 -13.91 -14.04 -7.30
C THR A 140 -15.30 -14.54 -7.73
N MET A 141 -15.80 -14.09 -8.89
CA MET A 141 -17.04 -14.55 -9.50
C MET A 141 -16.88 -15.72 -10.50
N ASN A 142 -15.68 -16.27 -10.68
CA ASN A 142 -15.53 -17.51 -11.47
C ASN A 142 -16.16 -18.67 -10.71
N PHE A 143 -16.78 -19.59 -11.43
CA PHE A 143 -17.54 -20.69 -10.82
C PHE A 143 -16.66 -21.61 -9.97
N ASP A 144 -15.44 -21.87 -10.43
CA ASP A 144 -14.41 -22.61 -9.67
C ASP A 144 -13.99 -21.86 -8.40
N PHE A 145 -13.82 -20.55 -8.48
CA PHE A 145 -13.50 -19.72 -7.31
C PHE A 145 -14.67 -19.72 -6.31
N GLU A 146 -15.91 -19.47 -6.78
CA GLU A 146 -17.12 -19.50 -5.95
C GLU A 146 -17.27 -20.85 -5.21
N ALA A 147 -17.04 -21.95 -5.93
CA ALA A 147 -17.08 -23.31 -5.37
C ALA A 147 -15.97 -23.56 -4.34
N ASN A 148 -14.73 -23.12 -4.64
CA ASN A 148 -13.62 -23.28 -3.72
C ASN A 148 -13.78 -22.42 -2.46
N ALA A 149 -14.36 -21.22 -2.54
CA ALA A 149 -14.70 -20.42 -1.37
C ALA A 149 -15.71 -21.17 -0.45
N ILE A 150 -16.70 -21.86 -1.01
CA ILE A 150 -17.63 -22.72 -0.26
C ILE A 150 -16.88 -23.88 0.39
N ARG A 151 -15.94 -24.54 -0.31
CA ARG A 151 -15.10 -25.61 0.25
C ARG A 151 -14.23 -25.12 1.40
N VAL A 152 -13.66 -23.90 1.27
CA VAL A 152 -12.87 -23.28 2.36
C VAL A 152 -13.75 -23.01 3.58
N LEU A 153 -14.98 -22.51 3.41
CA LEU A 153 -15.92 -22.40 4.52
C LEU A 153 -16.14 -23.76 5.21
N GLY A 154 -16.27 -24.83 4.42
CA GLY A 154 -16.37 -26.20 4.95
C GLY A 154 -15.16 -26.60 5.80
N ARG A 155 -13.95 -26.25 5.39
CA ARG A 155 -12.71 -26.50 6.17
C ARG A 155 -12.68 -25.70 7.47
N ILE A 156 -13.08 -24.43 7.45
CA ILE A 156 -13.21 -23.58 8.65
C ILE A 156 -14.18 -24.20 9.65
N ILE A 157 -15.33 -24.70 9.17
CA ILE A 157 -16.32 -25.41 10.01
C ILE A 157 -15.73 -26.69 10.60
N LYS A 158 -15.08 -27.51 9.77
CA LYS A 158 -14.44 -28.76 10.19
C LYS A 158 -13.41 -28.54 11.31
N ASN A 159 -12.68 -27.43 11.25
CA ASN A 159 -11.67 -27.06 12.24
C ASN A 159 -12.25 -26.35 13.47
N GLY A 160 -13.59 -26.19 13.56
CA GLY A 160 -14.28 -25.70 14.75
C GLY A 160 -14.28 -24.18 14.94
N HIS A 161 -14.00 -23.41 13.91
CA HIS A 161 -13.94 -21.93 14.00
C HIS A 161 -15.28 -21.24 13.75
N LEU A 162 -16.31 -21.92 13.22
CA LEU A 162 -17.59 -21.29 12.88
C LEU A 162 -18.61 -21.49 13.99
N HIS A 163 -19.33 -20.41 14.35
CA HIS A 163 -20.52 -20.50 15.19
C HIS A 163 -21.62 -19.55 14.72
N LYS A 164 -22.86 -19.84 15.13
CA LYS A 164 -24.01 -18.96 14.93
C LYS A 164 -24.34 -18.27 16.26
N GLY A 165 -24.58 -16.95 16.22
CA GLY A 165 -24.92 -16.18 17.39
C GLY A 165 -25.73 -14.93 17.07
N ALA A 166 -26.48 -14.44 18.05
CA ALA A 166 -27.16 -13.14 17.98
C ALA A 166 -26.34 -12.12 18.78
N LYS A 167 -25.38 -11.48 18.15
CA LYS A 167 -24.53 -10.45 18.73
C LYS A 167 -24.79 -9.10 18.06
N PRO A 168 -24.57 -7.96 18.76
CA PRO A 168 -24.59 -6.65 18.10
C PRO A 168 -23.53 -6.54 17.02
N VAL A 169 -23.95 -6.27 15.80
CA VAL A 169 -23.09 -6.05 14.65
C VAL A 169 -23.30 -4.67 14.09
N HIS A 170 -22.30 -4.10 13.41
CA HIS A 170 -22.50 -2.91 12.61
C HIS A 170 -23.57 -3.17 11.56
N TRP A 171 -24.62 -2.34 11.55
CA TRP A 171 -25.79 -2.52 10.69
C TRP A 171 -26.10 -1.24 9.94
N CYS A 172 -26.11 -1.32 8.62
CA CYS A 172 -26.57 -0.23 7.76
C CYS A 172 -28.05 -0.40 7.44
N THR A 173 -28.87 0.55 7.87
CA THR A 173 -30.33 0.51 7.66
C THR A 173 -30.73 0.71 6.20
N ASP A 174 -29.93 1.44 5.41
CA ASP A 174 -30.12 1.62 3.98
C ASP A 174 -29.75 0.37 3.17
N CYS A 175 -28.69 -0.33 3.60
CA CYS A 175 -28.31 -1.62 3.04
C CYS A 175 -29.28 -2.75 3.46
N GLY A 176 -29.87 -2.66 4.65
CA GLY A 176 -30.56 -3.78 5.30
C GLY A 176 -29.64 -4.97 5.59
N SER A 177 -28.36 -4.72 5.93
CA SER A 177 -27.35 -5.75 6.09
C SER A 177 -26.28 -5.39 7.10
N ALA A 178 -25.66 -6.42 7.68
CA ALA A 178 -24.45 -6.28 8.48
C ALA A 178 -23.28 -5.72 7.65
N LEU A 179 -22.34 -5.04 8.32
CA LEU A 179 -21.11 -4.50 7.76
C LEU A 179 -19.90 -5.10 8.49
N ALA A 180 -18.81 -5.29 7.77
CA ALA A 180 -17.50 -5.52 8.36
C ALA A 180 -16.95 -4.23 8.97
N GLU A 181 -16.02 -4.33 9.91
CA GLU A 181 -15.32 -3.17 10.48
C GLU A 181 -14.62 -2.32 9.42
N ALA A 182 -14.04 -2.94 8.41
CA ALA A 182 -13.40 -2.26 7.26
C ALA A 182 -14.40 -1.50 6.36
N GLU A 183 -15.70 -1.73 6.53
CA GLU A 183 -16.77 -1.05 5.79
C GLU A 183 -17.39 0.12 6.58
N VAL A 184 -16.82 0.46 7.74
CA VAL A 184 -17.25 1.55 8.61
C VAL A 184 -16.26 2.71 8.49
N GLU A 185 -16.80 3.91 8.25
CA GLU A 185 -16.05 5.17 8.28
C GLU A 185 -16.60 6.05 9.40
N TYR A 186 -15.75 6.85 10.01
CA TYR A 186 -16.15 7.79 11.05
C TYR A 186 -16.26 9.20 10.47
N GLN A 187 -17.37 9.87 10.75
CA GLN A 187 -17.65 11.26 10.33
C GLN A 187 -18.26 12.02 11.50
N ASP A 188 -18.04 13.32 11.52
CA ASP A 188 -18.69 14.17 12.52
C ASP A 188 -20.20 14.21 12.28
N LYS A 189 -20.94 13.95 13.36
CA LYS A 189 -22.40 13.97 13.38
C LYS A 189 -22.87 14.73 14.60
N GLN A 190 -23.87 15.58 14.42
CA GLN A 190 -24.61 16.17 15.52
C GLN A 190 -25.69 15.19 16.00
N SER A 191 -25.61 14.81 17.28
CA SER A 191 -26.56 13.92 17.95
C SER A 191 -27.15 14.62 19.18
N PRO A 192 -28.38 14.26 19.60
CA PRO A 192 -28.90 14.70 20.87
C PRO A 192 -28.16 13.94 22.00
N ALA A 193 -27.53 14.68 22.91
CA ALA A 193 -27.01 14.13 24.16
C ALA A 193 -28.03 14.41 25.25
N ILE A 194 -28.40 13.37 25.98
CA ILE A 194 -29.42 13.46 27.03
C ILE A 194 -28.91 12.85 28.36
N ASP A 195 -29.34 13.48 29.45
CA ASP A 195 -29.20 12.97 30.81
C ASP A 195 -30.58 12.49 31.29
N VAL A 196 -30.66 11.22 31.72
CA VAL A 196 -31.93 10.59 32.08
C VAL A 196 -31.87 9.99 33.46
N ARG A 197 -32.84 10.36 34.29
CA ARG A 197 -32.98 9.88 35.65
C ARG A 197 -33.69 8.54 35.72
N PHE A 198 -33.07 7.54 36.33
CA PHE A 198 -33.63 6.26 36.73
C PHE A 198 -33.88 6.25 38.23
N THR A 199 -35.12 6.07 38.63
CA THR A 199 -35.48 6.08 40.07
C THR A 199 -35.25 4.71 40.69
N PHE A 200 -34.60 4.62 41.84
CA PHE A 200 -34.44 3.34 42.55
C PHE A 200 -35.78 2.78 43.02
N ALA A 201 -35.99 1.50 42.78
CA ALA A 201 -37.21 0.80 43.18
C ALA A 201 -37.31 0.68 44.73
N ASP A 202 -36.23 0.30 45.39
CA ASP A 202 -36.12 0.26 46.85
C ASP A 202 -35.27 1.45 47.35
N GLN A 203 -35.97 2.51 47.78
CA GLN A 203 -35.38 3.75 48.27
C GLN A 203 -34.57 3.58 49.56
N ASP A 204 -35.03 2.67 50.43
CA ASP A 204 -34.37 2.43 51.73
C ASP A 204 -33.11 1.59 51.54
N ALA A 205 -33.16 0.56 50.71
CA ALA A 205 -31.98 -0.27 50.40
C ALA A 205 -30.82 0.57 49.85
N VAL A 206 -31.09 1.47 48.90
CA VAL A 206 -30.05 2.29 48.31
C VAL A 206 -29.44 3.30 49.30
N VAL A 207 -30.27 3.94 50.14
CA VAL A 207 -29.79 4.90 51.14
C VAL A 207 -28.97 4.18 52.21
N ASN A 208 -29.37 2.98 52.63
CA ASN A 208 -28.64 2.18 53.61
C ASN A 208 -27.28 1.69 53.04
N ALA A 209 -27.14 1.52 51.74
CA ALA A 209 -25.87 1.19 51.07
C ALA A 209 -24.78 2.25 51.31
N PHE A 210 -25.15 3.51 51.57
CA PHE A 210 -24.23 4.60 51.89
C PHE A 210 -23.82 4.70 53.36
N ASP A 211 -24.34 3.85 54.22
CA ASP A 211 -24.04 3.78 55.68
C ASP A 211 -24.09 5.17 56.39
N LEU A 212 -25.16 5.93 56.09
CA LEU A 212 -25.34 7.29 56.57
C LEU A 212 -25.92 7.30 58.01
N ALA A 213 -25.44 8.19 58.85
CA ALA A 213 -25.98 8.39 60.19
C ALA A 213 -27.45 8.83 60.18
N ASP A 214 -28.20 8.45 61.20
CA ASP A 214 -29.59 8.88 61.34
C ASP A 214 -29.72 10.41 61.32
N GLY A 215 -30.62 10.94 60.51
CA GLY A 215 -30.80 12.38 60.29
C GLY A 215 -29.96 12.96 59.12
N HIS A 216 -29.05 12.19 58.54
CA HIS A 216 -28.24 12.61 57.37
C HIS A 216 -28.62 11.90 56.09
N LYS A 217 -29.74 11.19 56.07
CA LYS A 217 -30.20 10.39 54.89
C LYS A 217 -30.81 11.21 53.77
N GLY A 218 -30.97 12.55 53.98
CA GLY A 218 -31.60 13.42 52.97
C GLY A 218 -33.11 13.18 52.78
N GLN A 219 -33.71 13.87 51.84
CA GLN A 219 -35.16 13.80 51.53
C GLN A 219 -35.43 13.74 50.06
N GLY A 220 -36.61 13.23 49.69
CA GLY A 220 -37.03 13.04 48.30
C GLY A 220 -36.62 11.69 47.75
N SER A 221 -37.03 11.39 46.54
CA SER A 221 -36.72 10.12 45.84
C SER A 221 -35.25 10.05 45.42
N VAL A 222 -34.65 8.86 45.52
CA VAL A 222 -33.29 8.60 45.07
C VAL A 222 -33.36 8.10 43.60
N GLY A 223 -32.58 8.67 42.75
CA GLY A 223 -32.35 8.21 41.41
C GLY A 223 -30.88 8.24 41.03
N THR A 224 -30.50 7.49 40.04
CA THR A 224 -29.24 7.66 39.32
C THR A 224 -29.48 8.26 37.99
N VAL A 225 -28.48 8.95 37.40
CA VAL A 225 -28.62 9.63 36.10
C VAL A 225 -27.63 9.03 35.11
N ILE A 226 -28.15 8.54 34.00
CA ILE A 226 -27.33 8.09 32.87
C ILE A 226 -27.15 9.21 31.83
N TRP A 227 -26.07 9.13 31.06
CA TRP A 227 -25.85 10.01 29.93
C TRP A 227 -25.72 9.18 28.65
N THR A 228 -26.39 9.63 27.56
CA THR A 228 -26.31 8.96 26.26
C THR A 228 -26.46 9.91 25.08
N THR A 229 -25.80 9.60 23.97
CA THR A 229 -25.97 10.28 22.68
C THR A 229 -26.91 9.52 21.72
N THR A 230 -27.46 8.40 22.17
CA THR A 230 -28.34 7.52 21.39
C THR A 230 -29.67 7.28 22.12
N PRO A 231 -30.52 8.30 22.30
CA PRO A 231 -31.82 8.12 23.01
C PRO A 231 -32.66 6.98 22.49
N TRP A 232 -32.57 6.70 21.20
CA TRP A 232 -33.30 5.59 20.52
C TRP A 232 -32.95 4.20 21.06
N THR A 233 -31.88 4.00 21.84
CA THR A 233 -31.57 2.70 22.44
C THR A 233 -32.27 2.45 23.77
N LEU A 234 -32.84 3.48 24.41
CA LEU A 234 -33.55 3.35 25.68
C LEU A 234 -34.71 2.35 25.68
N PRO A 235 -35.51 2.20 24.59
CA PRO A 235 -36.54 1.16 24.55
C PRO A 235 -35.99 -0.28 24.69
N ALA A 236 -34.71 -0.50 24.42
CA ALA A 236 -34.03 -1.76 24.60
C ALA A 236 -33.20 -1.86 25.89
N ASN A 237 -33.28 -0.90 26.79
CA ASN A 237 -32.57 -0.88 28.07
C ASN A 237 -32.91 -2.12 28.92
N ARG A 238 -31.86 -2.75 29.52
CA ARG A 238 -31.99 -3.91 30.39
C ARG A 238 -31.17 -3.81 31.67
N ALA A 239 -30.34 -2.79 31.80
CA ALA A 239 -29.58 -2.51 33.00
C ALA A 239 -29.06 -1.07 33.03
N VAL A 240 -28.54 -0.67 34.18
CA VAL A 240 -27.73 0.53 34.36
C VAL A 240 -26.37 0.08 34.87
N ALA A 241 -25.28 0.50 34.23
CA ALA A 241 -23.94 0.06 34.57
C ALA A 241 -23.17 1.12 35.39
N VAL A 242 -22.42 0.66 36.37
CA VAL A 242 -21.46 1.42 37.17
C VAL A 242 -20.11 0.71 37.15
N HIS A 243 -19.03 1.37 37.45
CA HIS A 243 -17.71 0.74 37.61
C HIS A 243 -17.45 0.34 39.04
N ALA A 244 -16.97 -0.87 39.28
CA ALA A 244 -16.76 -1.41 40.62
C ALA A 244 -15.93 -0.51 41.55
N ASP A 245 -14.81 -0.02 41.03
CA ASP A 245 -13.79 0.71 41.80
C ASP A 245 -13.97 2.24 41.78
N LEU A 246 -14.87 2.77 40.94
CA LEU A 246 -15.15 4.20 40.94
C LEU A 246 -15.97 4.58 42.18
N GLU A 247 -15.79 5.81 42.63
CA GLU A 247 -16.52 6.38 43.75
C GLU A 247 -17.79 7.08 43.26
N TYR A 248 -18.92 6.81 43.87
CA TYR A 248 -20.23 7.42 43.60
C TYR A 248 -20.71 8.21 44.79
N ALA A 249 -21.18 9.44 44.52
CA ALA A 249 -21.71 10.35 45.50
C ALA A 249 -23.24 10.30 45.54
N LEU A 250 -23.82 10.22 46.71
CA LEU A 250 -25.24 10.50 46.94
C LEU A 250 -25.38 12.01 47.21
N VAL A 251 -26.03 12.70 46.27
CA VAL A 251 -26.17 14.16 46.29
C VAL A 251 -27.60 14.54 46.62
N GLN A 252 -27.80 15.33 47.69
CA GLN A 252 -29.06 15.97 47.98
C GLN A 252 -29.19 17.24 47.12
N VAL A 253 -30.31 17.39 46.44
CA VAL A 253 -30.71 18.62 45.72
C VAL A 253 -31.87 19.24 46.49
N ASP A 254 -31.76 20.51 46.83
CA ASP A 254 -32.70 21.28 47.63
C ASP A 254 -33.17 22.57 46.90
N ASP A 255 -33.29 22.55 45.60
CA ASP A 255 -33.78 23.69 44.83
C ASP A 255 -35.28 23.84 44.93
N GLU A 256 -35.78 25.08 44.83
CA GLU A 256 -37.20 25.46 45.01
C GLU A 256 -38.14 24.58 44.17
N GLY A 257 -38.95 23.76 44.87
CA GLY A 257 -39.92 22.83 44.27
C GLY A 257 -39.37 21.47 43.87
N SER A 258 -38.08 21.18 44.11
CA SER A 258 -37.45 19.88 43.74
C SER A 258 -36.57 19.39 44.89
N GLN A 259 -37.10 18.57 45.81
CA GLN A 259 -36.32 17.81 46.73
C GLN A 259 -36.09 16.38 46.19
N GLN A 260 -34.83 16.08 45.84
CA GLN A 260 -34.47 14.78 45.31
C GLN A 260 -33.04 14.42 45.67
N ARG A 261 -32.72 13.14 45.58
CA ARG A 261 -31.36 12.63 45.73
C ARG A 261 -30.88 11.97 44.48
N LEU A 262 -29.65 12.28 44.08
CA LEU A 262 -29.05 11.77 42.86
C LEU A 262 -27.75 11.01 43.17
N ILE A 263 -27.54 9.88 42.49
CA ILE A 263 -26.29 9.12 42.53
C ILE A 263 -25.55 9.34 41.25
N LEU A 264 -24.31 9.82 41.32
CA LEU A 264 -23.43 10.17 40.20
C LEU A 264 -21.98 9.80 40.55
N GLY A 265 -21.15 9.62 39.56
CA GLY A 265 -19.69 9.53 39.77
C GLY A 265 -19.19 10.75 40.53
N SER A 266 -18.44 10.55 41.63
CA SER A 266 -18.07 11.62 42.57
C SER A 266 -17.35 12.80 41.90
N GLU A 267 -16.50 12.53 40.92
CA GLU A 267 -15.74 13.53 40.16
C GLU A 267 -16.61 14.37 39.23
N LEU A 268 -17.77 13.86 38.80
CA LEU A 268 -18.67 14.48 37.84
C LEU A 268 -19.85 15.24 38.49
N VAL A 269 -19.97 15.21 39.79
CA VAL A 269 -21.10 15.83 40.54
C VAL A 269 -21.24 17.30 40.20
N LYS A 270 -20.16 18.07 40.27
CA LYS A 270 -20.22 19.52 40.04
C LYS A 270 -20.68 19.85 38.65
N ASP A 271 -20.07 19.23 37.65
CA ASP A 271 -20.38 19.48 36.23
C ASP A 271 -21.81 19.06 35.90
N ALA A 272 -22.31 17.98 36.51
CA ALA A 272 -23.69 17.53 36.36
C ALA A 272 -24.67 18.52 36.99
N MET A 273 -24.41 18.98 38.21
CA MET A 273 -25.28 19.96 38.91
C MET A 273 -25.33 21.31 38.13
N ASP A 274 -24.20 21.80 37.69
CA ASP A 274 -24.10 23.00 36.87
C ASP A 274 -24.90 22.84 35.55
N ARG A 275 -24.81 21.67 34.94
CA ARG A 275 -25.52 21.32 33.70
C ARG A 275 -27.05 21.24 33.91
N TYR A 276 -27.50 20.77 35.05
CA TYR A 276 -28.92 20.68 35.40
C TYR A 276 -29.48 21.98 35.94
N GLY A 277 -28.62 22.97 36.23
CA GLY A 277 -29.05 24.27 36.79
C GLY A 277 -29.38 24.24 38.27
N PHE A 278 -28.88 23.23 39.01
CA PHE A 278 -29.08 23.10 40.44
C PHE A 278 -28.03 23.92 41.20
N ASN A 279 -28.51 24.93 41.97
CA ASN A 279 -27.64 25.82 42.72
C ASN A 279 -27.49 25.46 44.17
N HIS A 280 -28.46 24.69 44.71
CA HIS A 280 -28.47 24.27 46.12
C HIS A 280 -28.40 22.75 46.20
N PHE A 281 -27.19 22.25 46.34
CA PHE A 281 -26.93 20.81 46.53
C PHE A 281 -25.79 20.58 47.53
N HIS A 282 -25.79 19.37 48.14
CA HIS A 282 -24.68 18.92 48.96
C HIS A 282 -24.57 17.40 48.92
N VAL A 283 -23.35 16.88 49.12
CA VAL A 283 -23.10 15.44 49.09
C VAL A 283 -23.39 14.88 50.49
N LEU A 284 -24.20 13.82 50.51
CA LEU A 284 -24.57 13.11 51.73
C LEU A 284 -23.54 12.05 52.12
N GLY A 285 -22.98 11.36 51.15
CA GLY A 285 -22.01 10.29 51.33
C GLY A 285 -21.47 9.75 50.06
N TYR A 286 -20.50 8.84 50.17
CA TYR A 286 -19.81 8.20 49.04
C TYR A 286 -19.78 6.69 49.21
N VAL A 287 -19.87 5.96 48.10
CA VAL A 287 -19.69 4.51 48.05
C VAL A 287 -18.89 4.12 46.80
N LYS A 288 -18.29 2.92 46.81
CA LYS A 288 -17.77 2.29 45.62
C LYS A 288 -18.91 1.71 44.79
N GLY A 289 -18.77 1.73 43.42
CA GLY A 289 -19.80 1.22 42.54
C GLY A 289 -20.20 -0.24 42.82
N ALA A 290 -19.26 -1.07 43.26
CA ALA A 290 -19.53 -2.44 43.68
C ALA A 290 -20.64 -2.56 44.77
N VAL A 291 -20.84 -1.53 45.60
CA VAL A 291 -21.88 -1.51 46.63
C VAL A 291 -23.29 -1.33 46.02
N LEU A 292 -23.37 -0.73 44.84
CA LEU A 292 -24.62 -0.48 44.12
C LEU A 292 -25.08 -1.67 43.26
N GLU A 293 -24.23 -2.69 43.11
CA GLU A 293 -24.52 -3.88 42.34
C GLU A 293 -25.78 -4.60 42.82
N ASN A 294 -26.59 -5.05 41.90
CA ASN A 294 -27.87 -5.75 42.08
C ASN A 294 -28.99 -4.90 42.77
N LEU A 295 -28.79 -3.60 42.97
CA LEU A 295 -29.92 -2.72 43.21
C LEU A 295 -30.74 -2.57 41.97
N HIS A 296 -32.02 -2.25 42.09
CA HIS A 296 -32.92 -2.12 40.94
C HIS A 296 -33.39 -0.67 40.78
N VAL A 297 -33.49 -0.24 39.52
CA VAL A 297 -34.05 1.06 39.17
C VAL A 297 -35.22 0.87 38.21
N ALA A 298 -36.27 1.71 38.36
CA ALA A 298 -37.41 1.71 37.46
C ALA A 298 -37.00 2.22 36.06
N HIS A 299 -37.44 1.53 35.02
CA HIS A 299 -37.26 2.02 33.66
C HIS A 299 -37.98 3.37 33.49
N PRO A 300 -37.38 4.39 32.76
CA PRO A 300 -37.89 5.76 32.77
C PRO A 300 -39.27 5.94 32.12
N PHE A 301 -39.74 4.98 31.32
CA PHE A 301 -41.05 5.05 30.68
C PHE A 301 -41.79 3.71 30.48
N TYR A 302 -41.15 2.57 30.78
CA TYR A 302 -41.82 1.26 30.80
C TYR A 302 -42.08 0.80 32.22
N ASP A 303 -43.05 -0.12 32.40
CA ASP A 303 -43.46 -0.62 33.71
C ASP A 303 -42.70 -1.89 34.11
N PHE A 304 -41.36 -1.76 34.22
CA PHE A 304 -40.48 -2.79 34.77
C PHE A 304 -39.20 -2.16 35.37
N ASP A 305 -38.58 -2.95 36.26
CA ASP A 305 -37.31 -2.53 36.89
C ASP A 305 -36.14 -3.20 36.20
N VAL A 306 -34.99 -2.54 36.18
CA VAL A 306 -33.72 -3.05 35.65
C VAL A 306 -32.62 -3.04 36.71
N PRO A 307 -31.71 -4.01 36.75
CA PRO A 307 -30.66 -4.08 37.73
C PRO A 307 -29.56 -3.02 37.46
N VAL A 308 -28.90 -2.61 38.54
CA VAL A 308 -27.59 -1.97 38.46
C VAL A 308 -26.54 -3.08 38.36
N ILE A 309 -25.69 -3.01 37.34
CA ILE A 309 -24.61 -3.96 37.09
C ILE A 309 -23.24 -3.30 37.17
N VAL A 310 -22.20 -4.10 37.36
CA VAL A 310 -20.82 -3.64 37.31
C VAL A 310 -20.23 -3.92 35.93
N ALA A 311 -19.58 -2.91 35.32
CA ALA A 311 -18.95 -3.04 34.03
C ALA A 311 -17.70 -2.17 33.91
N ASP A 312 -16.62 -2.74 33.36
CA ASP A 312 -15.30 -2.10 33.29
C ASP A 312 -15.23 -0.94 32.28
N HIS A 313 -16.17 -0.87 31.30
CA HIS A 313 -16.22 0.18 30.28
C HIS A 313 -16.77 1.53 30.78
N VAL A 314 -17.28 1.59 31.99
CA VAL A 314 -17.78 2.82 32.59
C VAL A 314 -16.60 3.68 33.06
N THR A 315 -16.55 4.92 32.61
CA THR A 315 -15.47 5.89 32.95
C THR A 315 -16.04 7.19 33.49
N THR A 316 -15.16 8.07 33.99
CA THR A 316 -15.49 9.42 34.45
C THR A 316 -15.03 10.53 33.47
N ASP A 317 -14.61 10.19 32.26
CA ASP A 317 -14.11 11.15 31.28
C ASP A 317 -15.21 12.11 30.78
N SER A 318 -16.46 11.66 30.82
CA SER A 318 -17.63 12.47 30.44
C SER A 318 -18.92 11.89 31.05
N GLY A 319 -20.03 12.64 30.93
CA GLY A 319 -21.34 12.16 31.29
C GLY A 319 -21.62 12.26 32.81
N THR A 320 -21.96 11.15 33.42
CA THR A 320 -22.40 11.05 34.82
C THR A 320 -21.69 9.96 35.63
N GLY A 321 -20.81 9.16 34.97
CA GLY A 321 -20.20 7.98 35.59
C GLY A 321 -21.17 6.78 35.69
N VAL A 322 -22.33 6.88 35.06
CA VAL A 322 -23.39 5.84 35.01
C VAL A 322 -23.87 5.71 33.58
N VAL A 323 -23.93 4.49 33.07
CA VAL A 323 -24.25 4.20 31.67
C VAL A 323 -25.49 3.31 31.60
N HIS A 324 -26.42 3.63 30.68
CA HIS A 324 -27.50 2.69 30.38
C HIS A 324 -27.01 1.54 29.51
N THR A 325 -27.53 0.35 29.74
CA THR A 325 -27.09 -0.87 29.07
C THR A 325 -28.20 -1.44 28.21
N ALA A 326 -27.96 -1.50 26.89
CA ALA A 326 -28.86 -2.13 25.91
C ALA A 326 -28.09 -3.23 25.16
N PRO A 327 -28.09 -4.50 25.62
CA PRO A 327 -27.28 -5.59 25.07
C PRO A 327 -27.49 -5.86 23.59
N GLY A 328 -28.64 -5.47 23.01
CA GLY A 328 -28.92 -5.58 21.60
C GLY A 328 -28.30 -4.50 20.71
N HIS A 329 -27.76 -3.41 21.27
CA HIS A 329 -27.34 -2.21 20.56
C HIS A 329 -25.95 -1.67 20.93
N GLY A 330 -25.17 -2.40 21.73
CA GLY A 330 -23.78 -2.08 22.09
C GLY A 330 -22.97 -3.37 22.30
N GLN A 331 -21.70 -3.37 21.84
CA GLN A 331 -20.82 -4.55 22.01
C GLN A 331 -20.38 -4.69 23.47
N GLU A 332 -20.02 -3.59 24.13
CA GLU A 332 -19.67 -3.55 25.56
C GLU A 332 -20.88 -3.89 26.42
N ASP A 333 -22.07 -3.37 26.07
CA ASP A 333 -23.33 -3.67 26.74
C ASP A 333 -23.68 -5.16 26.63
N PHE A 334 -23.44 -5.76 25.45
CA PHE A 334 -23.64 -7.18 25.22
C PHE A 334 -22.69 -8.02 26.08
N ALA A 335 -21.40 -7.67 26.10
CA ALA A 335 -20.39 -8.37 26.90
C ALA A 335 -20.71 -8.30 28.39
N ALA A 336 -21.05 -7.11 28.91
CA ALA A 336 -21.49 -6.94 30.30
C ALA A 336 -22.79 -7.71 30.57
N GLY A 337 -23.74 -7.66 29.62
CA GLY A 337 -25.02 -8.33 29.74
C GLY A 337 -24.92 -9.85 29.84
N LEU A 338 -23.93 -10.47 29.19
CA LEU A 338 -23.68 -11.91 29.28
C LEU A 338 -23.33 -12.34 30.72
N ASN A 339 -22.55 -11.55 31.45
CA ASN A 339 -22.14 -11.84 32.83
C ASN A 339 -23.34 -11.86 33.81
N TYR A 340 -24.38 -11.08 33.48
CA TYR A 340 -25.59 -10.93 34.30
C TYR A 340 -26.81 -11.67 33.70
N ASN A 341 -26.61 -12.43 32.62
CA ASN A 341 -27.67 -13.15 31.90
C ASN A 341 -28.83 -12.23 31.49
N LEU A 342 -28.53 -11.01 31.04
CA LEU A 342 -29.51 -10.05 30.58
C LEU A 342 -30.10 -10.45 29.21
N GLU A 343 -31.38 -10.11 29.01
CA GLU A 343 -32.05 -10.30 27.73
C GLU A 343 -31.37 -9.43 26.63
N VAL A 344 -31.09 -10.02 25.48
CA VAL A 344 -30.61 -9.30 24.28
C VAL A 344 -31.82 -8.77 23.49
N ALA A 345 -32.45 -7.73 24.03
CA ALA A 345 -33.61 -7.12 23.37
C ALA A 345 -33.21 -6.40 22.08
N ASN A 346 -33.91 -6.65 21.00
CA ASN A 346 -33.72 -5.98 19.73
C ASN A 346 -35.08 -5.52 19.12
N PRO A 347 -35.62 -4.39 19.53
CA PRO A 347 -36.89 -3.89 19.03
C PRO A 347 -36.80 -3.24 17.64
N VAL A 348 -35.63 -3.27 16.98
CA VAL A 348 -35.37 -2.55 15.72
C VAL A 348 -35.28 -3.51 14.54
N GLY A 349 -36.06 -3.28 13.51
CA GLY A 349 -36.05 -4.06 12.27
C GLY A 349 -34.82 -3.78 11.39
N ALA A 350 -34.67 -4.57 10.32
CA ALA A 350 -33.56 -4.45 9.39
C ALA A 350 -33.45 -3.09 8.68
N ASN A 351 -34.58 -2.40 8.53
CA ASN A 351 -34.71 -1.06 7.92
C ASN A 351 -34.51 0.09 8.93
N GLY A 352 -34.11 -0.22 10.17
CA GLY A 352 -33.93 0.79 11.22
C GLY A 352 -35.26 1.33 11.81
N VAL A 353 -36.36 0.61 11.58
CA VAL A 353 -37.69 1.01 12.08
C VAL A 353 -38.05 0.10 13.26
N TYR A 354 -38.60 0.67 14.32
CA TYR A 354 -39.09 -0.10 15.46
C TYR A 354 -40.19 -1.09 15.04
N LEU A 355 -40.09 -2.29 15.57
CA LEU A 355 -41.05 -3.39 15.33
C LEU A 355 -42.47 -2.99 15.81
N PRO A 356 -43.53 -3.64 15.26
CA PRO A 356 -44.89 -3.29 15.59
C PRO A 356 -45.29 -3.50 17.05
N ASP A 357 -44.55 -4.34 17.78
CA ASP A 357 -44.74 -4.64 19.21
C ASP A 357 -43.93 -3.72 20.14
N THR A 358 -43.15 -2.76 19.59
CA THR A 358 -42.43 -1.80 20.40
C THR A 358 -43.38 -0.74 20.94
N GLU A 359 -43.68 -0.82 22.20
CA GLU A 359 -44.56 0.15 22.88
C GLU A 359 -44.05 1.58 22.72
N LEU A 360 -44.94 2.56 22.52
CA LEU A 360 -44.70 3.99 22.33
C LEU A 360 -44.03 4.40 21.01
N PHE A 361 -43.20 3.53 20.42
CA PHE A 361 -42.33 3.93 19.30
C PHE A 361 -42.53 3.08 18.01
N ALA A 362 -43.46 2.13 18.01
CA ALA A 362 -43.69 1.27 16.84
C ALA A 362 -43.81 2.02 15.52
N GLY A 363 -43.13 1.52 14.48
CA GLY A 363 -43.15 2.09 13.14
C GLY A 363 -42.31 3.37 12.92
N GLN A 364 -41.64 3.90 13.95
CA GLN A 364 -40.74 5.04 13.82
C GLN A 364 -39.32 4.58 13.46
N HIS A 365 -38.65 5.30 12.58
CA HIS A 365 -37.23 5.09 12.30
C HIS A 365 -36.39 5.61 13.47
N VAL A 366 -35.39 4.86 13.92
CA VAL A 366 -34.58 5.13 15.13
C VAL A 366 -34.03 6.56 15.21
N PHE A 367 -33.49 7.11 14.16
CA PHE A 367 -32.92 8.47 14.19
C PHE A 367 -34.00 9.56 14.27
N LYS A 368 -35.24 9.28 13.83
CA LYS A 368 -36.39 10.18 13.99
C LYS A 368 -37.03 10.00 15.36
N ALA A 369 -36.98 8.82 15.91
CA ALA A 369 -37.52 8.51 17.23
C ALA A 369 -36.79 9.20 18.39
N ASN A 370 -35.55 9.67 18.19
CA ASN A 370 -34.85 10.44 19.21
C ASN A 370 -35.68 11.59 19.80
N ALA A 371 -36.39 12.37 18.94
CA ALA A 371 -37.27 13.43 19.40
C ALA A 371 -38.44 12.89 20.23
N SER A 372 -39.11 11.83 19.75
CA SER A 372 -40.24 11.20 20.49
C SER A 372 -39.80 10.62 21.82
N VAL A 373 -38.60 10.03 21.91
CA VAL A 373 -38.03 9.53 23.18
C VAL A 373 -37.80 10.68 24.16
N ILE A 374 -37.23 11.79 23.68
CA ILE A 374 -37.00 13.00 24.51
C ILE A 374 -38.36 13.58 24.99
N ASP A 375 -39.37 13.61 24.13
CA ASP A 375 -40.72 14.09 24.52
C ASP A 375 -41.33 13.22 25.62
N VAL A 376 -41.27 11.87 25.46
CA VAL A 376 -41.77 10.91 26.46
C VAL A 376 -41.02 11.06 27.78
N LEU A 377 -39.69 11.19 27.76
CA LEU A 377 -38.88 11.41 28.95
C LEU A 377 -39.22 12.71 29.66
N THR A 378 -39.52 13.77 28.90
CA THR A 378 -39.95 15.06 29.44
C THR A 378 -41.32 14.96 30.12
N GLU A 379 -42.29 14.32 29.42
CA GLU A 379 -43.65 14.10 29.99
C GLU A 379 -43.62 13.25 31.26
N ARG A 380 -42.70 12.26 31.33
CA ARG A 380 -42.52 11.39 32.54
C ARG A 380 -41.67 12.06 33.63
N GLY A 381 -41.08 13.22 33.38
CA GLY A 381 -40.21 13.93 34.31
C GLY A 381 -38.87 13.20 34.58
N ALA A 382 -38.45 12.37 33.65
CA ALA A 382 -37.20 11.60 33.71
C ALA A 382 -36.03 12.29 32.98
N LEU A 383 -36.31 13.27 32.12
CA LEU A 383 -35.28 14.02 31.38
C LEU A 383 -34.67 15.09 32.33
N MET A 384 -33.38 15.00 32.61
CA MET A 384 -32.66 16.00 33.46
C MET A 384 -32.09 17.13 32.62
N HIS A 385 -31.50 16.79 31.46
CA HIS A 385 -30.90 17.76 30.54
C HIS A 385 -30.83 17.20 29.12
N HIS A 386 -30.86 18.12 28.13
CA HIS A 386 -30.50 17.71 26.76
C HIS A 386 -29.80 18.84 25.99
N HIS A 387 -28.89 18.49 25.12
CA HIS A 387 -28.21 19.44 24.20
C HIS A 387 -27.77 18.71 22.92
N ALA A 388 -27.38 19.49 21.92
CA ALA A 388 -26.81 18.95 20.71
C ALA A 388 -25.28 18.79 20.85
N LEU A 389 -24.76 17.59 20.60
CA LEU A 389 -23.34 17.28 20.67
C LEU A 389 -22.83 16.84 19.29
N THR A 390 -21.74 17.46 18.83
CA THR A 390 -21.04 17.02 17.62
C THR A 390 -19.92 16.07 18.04
N HIS A 391 -19.96 14.86 17.50
CA HIS A 391 -19.00 13.83 17.81
C HIS A 391 -18.74 12.92 16.61
N SER A 392 -17.63 12.18 16.63
CA SER A 392 -17.32 11.17 15.65
C SER A 392 -18.32 10.02 15.73
N TYR A 393 -19.01 9.69 14.62
CA TYR A 393 -20.04 8.67 14.55
C TYR A 393 -19.81 7.70 13.38
N PRO A 394 -20.05 6.40 13.56
CA PRO A 394 -19.86 5.42 12.51
C PRO A 394 -20.88 5.59 11.38
N HIS A 395 -20.36 5.57 10.15
CA HIS A 395 -21.13 5.68 8.91
C HIS A 395 -20.82 4.51 7.97
N CYS A 396 -21.81 4.15 7.18
CA CYS A 396 -21.61 3.19 6.10
C CYS A 396 -20.65 3.78 5.05
N TRP A 397 -19.56 3.08 4.75
CA TRP A 397 -18.54 3.54 3.81
C TRP A 397 -19.08 3.88 2.40
N ARG A 398 -20.21 3.30 2.03
CA ARG A 398 -20.84 3.44 0.71
C ARG A 398 -21.98 4.44 0.67
N HIS A 399 -22.94 4.32 1.59
CA HIS A 399 -24.09 5.23 1.66
C HIS A 399 -23.75 6.58 2.30
N LYS A 400 -22.65 6.60 3.07
CA LYS A 400 -22.24 7.77 3.88
C LYS A 400 -23.33 8.20 4.88
N THR A 401 -24.18 7.24 5.26
CA THR A 401 -25.23 7.43 6.25
C THR A 401 -24.86 6.80 7.57
N PRO A 402 -25.34 7.34 8.71
CA PRO A 402 -25.09 6.78 10.02
C PRO A 402 -25.57 5.33 10.12
N ILE A 403 -24.79 4.51 10.78
CA ILE A 403 -25.15 3.10 11.06
C ILE A 403 -25.59 2.93 12.52
N ILE A 404 -26.09 1.74 12.83
CA ILE A 404 -26.46 1.34 14.19
C ILE A 404 -25.78 0.05 14.58
N PHE A 405 -25.70 -0.26 15.87
CA PHE A 405 -25.49 -1.62 16.34
C PHE A 405 -26.84 -2.33 16.45
N ARG A 406 -26.91 -3.58 15.94
CA ARG A 406 -28.13 -4.38 15.96
C ARG A 406 -27.80 -5.86 16.21
N ALA A 407 -28.31 -6.42 17.28
CA ALA A 407 -28.24 -7.84 17.53
C ALA A 407 -29.17 -8.59 16.56
N THR A 408 -28.61 -9.50 15.80
CA THR A 408 -29.35 -10.35 14.86
C THR A 408 -28.60 -11.67 14.69
N PRO A 409 -29.31 -12.80 14.46
CA PRO A 409 -28.63 -14.06 14.18
C PRO A 409 -27.71 -13.93 12.97
N GLN A 410 -26.42 -14.16 13.17
CA GLN A 410 -25.36 -14.07 12.16
C GLN A 410 -24.41 -15.26 12.29
N TRP A 411 -23.60 -15.47 11.27
CA TRP A 411 -22.51 -16.43 11.26
C TRP A 411 -21.18 -15.74 11.52
N PHE A 412 -20.42 -16.31 12.45
CA PHE A 412 -19.15 -15.74 12.89
C PHE A 412 -18.03 -16.75 12.77
N VAL A 413 -16.87 -16.29 12.30
CA VAL A 413 -15.60 -16.97 12.53
C VAL A 413 -15.10 -16.50 13.90
N SER A 414 -15.00 -17.42 14.86
CA SER A 414 -14.55 -17.14 16.21
C SER A 414 -13.07 -16.86 16.22
N MET A 415 -12.67 -15.83 16.94
CA MET A 415 -11.25 -15.51 17.17
C MET A 415 -10.65 -16.39 18.27
N ASP A 416 -11.44 -16.84 19.24
CA ASP A 416 -10.94 -17.53 20.42
C ASP A 416 -11.20 -19.03 20.41
N GLN A 417 -12.27 -19.48 19.73
CA GLN A 417 -12.53 -20.90 19.50
C GLN A 417 -11.41 -21.52 18.66
N ALA A 418 -10.93 -22.68 19.04
CA ALA A 418 -9.82 -23.36 18.38
C ALA A 418 -8.55 -22.47 18.21
N ASN A 419 -8.34 -21.48 19.10
CA ASN A 419 -7.12 -20.71 19.26
C ASN A 419 -6.75 -19.76 18.11
N LEU A 420 -7.67 -19.43 17.20
CA LEU A 420 -7.36 -18.68 15.97
C LEU A 420 -6.59 -17.35 16.23
N ARG A 421 -6.96 -16.61 17.29
CA ARG A 421 -6.29 -15.35 17.65
C ARG A 421 -4.81 -15.57 17.98
N GLN A 422 -4.50 -16.50 18.86
CA GLN A 422 -3.14 -16.75 19.33
C GLN A 422 -2.26 -17.32 18.20
N ASP A 423 -2.80 -18.23 17.41
CA ASP A 423 -2.11 -18.81 16.27
C ASP A 423 -1.84 -17.74 15.20
N SER A 424 -2.81 -16.86 14.91
CA SER A 424 -2.61 -15.73 13.99
C SER A 424 -1.54 -14.75 14.50
N LEU A 425 -1.53 -14.41 15.79
CA LEU A 425 -0.50 -13.56 16.38
C LEU A 425 0.90 -14.19 16.32
N SER A 426 0.98 -15.52 16.45
CA SER A 426 2.23 -16.25 16.27
C SER A 426 2.72 -16.18 14.83
N GLU A 427 1.84 -16.37 13.86
CA GLU A 427 2.18 -16.33 12.44
C GLU A 427 2.51 -14.92 11.95
N ILE A 428 1.90 -13.88 12.51
CA ILE A 428 2.27 -12.48 12.25
C ILE A 428 3.74 -12.24 12.64
N LYS A 429 4.22 -12.77 13.77
CA LYS A 429 5.63 -12.66 14.21
C LYS A 429 6.59 -13.45 13.32
N ASN A 430 6.14 -14.53 12.70
CA ASN A 430 6.93 -15.34 11.77
C ASN A 430 6.99 -14.73 10.36
N THR A 431 6.18 -13.73 10.06
CA THR A 431 6.10 -13.04 8.77
C THR A 431 7.05 -11.83 8.75
N GLN A 432 7.73 -11.61 7.63
CA GLN A 432 8.55 -10.40 7.45
C GLN A 432 7.69 -9.23 6.98
N TRP A 433 7.64 -8.16 7.77
CA TRP A 433 6.90 -6.93 7.46
C TRP A 433 7.82 -5.82 6.96
N LEU A 434 7.45 -5.22 5.85
CA LEU A 434 8.18 -4.15 5.18
C LEU A 434 7.20 -2.98 4.88
N PRO A 435 7.30 -1.84 5.55
CA PRO A 435 8.17 -1.54 6.72
C PRO A 435 7.80 -2.33 7.99
N GLU A 436 8.74 -2.41 8.94
CA GLU A 436 8.60 -3.19 10.21
C GLU A 436 7.38 -2.78 11.06
N TRP A 437 6.94 -1.52 10.99
CA TRP A 437 5.75 -1.07 11.72
C TRP A 437 4.46 -1.84 11.37
N GLY A 438 4.45 -2.49 10.21
CA GLY A 438 3.34 -3.34 9.76
C GLY A 438 3.00 -4.46 10.74
N GLU A 439 4.01 -5.06 11.39
CA GLU A 439 3.83 -6.12 12.39
C GLU A 439 3.02 -5.62 13.59
N SER A 440 3.45 -4.53 14.21
CA SER A 440 2.75 -3.98 15.38
C SER A 440 1.34 -3.53 15.04
N ARG A 441 1.15 -2.97 13.84
CA ARG A 441 -0.16 -2.50 13.39
C ARG A 441 -1.18 -3.65 13.24
N ILE A 442 -0.81 -4.73 12.56
CA ILE A 442 -1.72 -5.88 12.38
C ILE A 442 -1.89 -6.65 13.68
N SER A 443 -0.84 -6.79 14.50
CA SER A 443 -0.91 -7.46 15.81
C SER A 443 -1.95 -6.79 16.71
N ASN A 444 -1.89 -5.46 16.87
CA ASN A 444 -2.87 -4.71 17.68
C ASN A 444 -4.31 -4.88 17.14
N MET A 445 -4.48 -4.94 15.82
CA MET A 445 -5.79 -5.16 15.20
C MET A 445 -6.33 -6.57 15.45
N VAL A 446 -5.48 -7.59 15.43
CA VAL A 446 -5.90 -8.99 15.70
C VAL A 446 -6.10 -9.23 17.20
N GLU A 447 -5.28 -8.63 18.06
CA GLU A 447 -5.37 -8.76 19.51
C GLU A 447 -6.71 -8.28 20.06
N GLY A 448 -7.16 -7.10 19.63
CA GLY A 448 -8.44 -6.51 20.02
C GLY A 448 -9.64 -6.90 19.13
N ARG A 449 -9.47 -7.81 18.15
CA ARG A 449 -10.51 -8.09 17.16
C ARG A 449 -11.69 -8.89 17.77
N PRO A 450 -12.95 -8.46 17.61
CA PRO A 450 -14.11 -9.30 17.89
C PRO A 450 -14.21 -10.43 16.88
N ASP A 451 -15.11 -11.42 17.15
CA ASP A 451 -15.44 -12.46 16.19
C ASP A 451 -15.86 -11.85 14.85
N TRP A 452 -15.38 -12.46 13.76
CA TRP A 452 -15.64 -11.95 12.43
C TRP A 452 -17.01 -12.37 11.92
N CYS A 453 -17.96 -11.44 11.84
CA CYS A 453 -19.25 -11.64 11.21
C CYS A 453 -19.06 -11.83 9.68
N ILE A 454 -19.27 -13.06 9.18
CA ILE A 454 -19.09 -13.39 7.76
C ILE A 454 -20.40 -13.41 6.95
N SER A 455 -21.56 -13.33 7.59
CA SER A 455 -22.84 -13.34 6.90
C SER A 455 -23.29 -11.94 6.48
N ARG A 456 -23.82 -11.84 5.26
CA ARG A 456 -24.36 -10.61 4.68
C ARG A 456 -25.73 -10.90 4.05
N GLN A 457 -26.65 -9.95 4.21
CA GLN A 457 -27.99 -10.01 3.62
C GLN A 457 -27.95 -9.36 2.24
N ARG A 458 -27.25 -10.01 1.28
CA ARG A 458 -27.00 -9.52 -0.09
C ARG A 458 -27.62 -10.44 -1.13
N THR A 459 -27.85 -9.89 -2.31
CA THR A 459 -28.33 -10.67 -3.47
C THR A 459 -27.14 -11.17 -4.31
N TRP A 460 -26.00 -10.42 -4.35
CA TRP A 460 -24.84 -10.72 -5.14
C TRP A 460 -23.61 -10.99 -4.27
N GLY A 461 -23.23 -12.23 -4.14
CA GLY A 461 -22.11 -12.75 -3.35
C GLY A 461 -22.12 -14.26 -3.28
N VAL A 462 -21.03 -14.86 -2.82
CA VAL A 462 -20.93 -16.31 -2.60
C VAL A 462 -21.90 -16.70 -1.48
N PRO A 463 -22.79 -17.67 -1.67
CA PRO A 463 -23.75 -18.07 -0.65
C PRO A 463 -23.08 -18.81 0.52
N ILE A 464 -23.61 -18.63 1.72
CA ILE A 464 -23.33 -19.51 2.85
C ILE A 464 -24.08 -20.81 2.61
N ALA A 465 -23.45 -21.75 1.90
CA ALA A 465 -24.09 -22.99 1.42
C ALA A 465 -24.28 -24.01 2.55
N LEU A 466 -25.10 -23.66 3.52
CA LEU A 466 -25.41 -24.49 4.72
C LEU A 466 -26.88 -24.82 4.82
N PHE A 467 -27.15 -26.00 5.39
CA PHE A 467 -28.48 -26.41 5.83
C PHE A 467 -28.53 -26.38 7.36
N VAL A 468 -29.56 -25.76 7.90
CA VAL A 468 -29.75 -25.59 9.34
C VAL A 468 -31.15 -26.09 9.75
N ASP A 469 -31.22 -26.66 10.92
CA ASP A 469 -32.47 -27.03 11.57
C ASP A 469 -33.35 -25.78 11.76
N LYS A 470 -34.63 -25.90 11.42
CA LYS A 470 -35.58 -24.77 11.42
C LYS A 470 -35.87 -24.22 12.81
N ASP A 471 -35.83 -25.08 13.83
CA ASP A 471 -36.20 -24.73 15.20
C ASP A 471 -34.97 -24.27 16.01
N THR A 472 -33.88 -25.02 15.92
CA THR A 472 -32.66 -24.79 16.72
C THR A 472 -31.59 -23.96 16.01
N GLY A 473 -31.64 -23.89 14.68
CA GLY A 473 -30.61 -23.28 13.85
C GLY A 473 -29.30 -24.07 13.82
N ALA A 474 -29.27 -25.29 14.36
CA ALA A 474 -28.07 -26.15 14.35
C ALA A 474 -27.76 -26.64 12.94
N LEU A 475 -26.45 -26.85 12.67
CA LEU A 475 -26.02 -27.41 11.39
C LEU A 475 -26.50 -28.84 11.19
N HIS A 476 -26.80 -29.18 9.94
CA HIS A 476 -27.12 -30.56 9.55
C HIS A 476 -25.94 -31.50 9.89
N PRO A 477 -26.20 -32.74 10.44
CA PRO A 477 -25.13 -33.66 10.81
C PRO A 477 -24.14 -33.99 9.67
N ASN A 478 -24.62 -34.04 8.43
CA ASN A 478 -23.80 -34.33 7.24
C ASN A 478 -23.28 -33.06 6.54
N THR A 479 -23.13 -31.96 7.26
CA THR A 479 -22.73 -30.64 6.71
C THR A 479 -21.52 -30.72 5.76
N GLN A 480 -20.49 -31.50 6.09
CA GLN A 480 -19.29 -31.58 5.23
C GLN A 480 -19.60 -32.18 3.85
N ALA A 481 -20.40 -33.24 3.77
CA ALA A 481 -20.80 -33.84 2.50
C ALA A 481 -21.74 -32.92 1.69
N LEU A 482 -22.64 -32.23 2.38
CA LEU A 482 -23.57 -31.28 1.76
C LEU A 482 -22.88 -30.03 1.20
N ILE A 483 -21.85 -29.53 1.88
CA ILE A 483 -21.03 -28.43 1.38
C ILE A 483 -20.33 -28.85 0.09
N GLU A 484 -19.76 -30.06 0.02
CA GLU A 484 -19.09 -30.52 -1.21
C GLU A 484 -20.07 -30.66 -2.36
N GLN A 485 -21.23 -31.25 -2.12
CA GLN A 485 -22.27 -31.34 -3.14
C GLN A 485 -22.78 -29.98 -3.62
N ALA A 486 -22.91 -29.00 -2.70
CA ALA A 486 -23.29 -27.63 -3.06
C ALA A 486 -22.17 -26.96 -3.88
N ALA A 487 -20.90 -27.15 -3.49
CA ALA A 487 -19.75 -26.63 -4.21
C ALA A 487 -19.67 -27.21 -5.65
N GLU A 488 -19.89 -28.51 -5.83
CA GLU A 488 -19.94 -29.13 -7.16
C GLU A 488 -21.05 -28.56 -8.06
N LEU A 489 -22.20 -28.22 -7.49
CA LEU A 489 -23.28 -27.55 -8.23
C LEU A 489 -22.89 -26.14 -8.65
N VAL A 490 -22.27 -25.38 -7.75
CA VAL A 490 -21.79 -24.02 -8.01
C VAL A 490 -20.65 -24.02 -9.02
N GLU A 491 -19.73 -24.97 -8.96
CA GLU A 491 -18.63 -25.14 -9.91
C GLU A 491 -19.10 -25.33 -11.36
N LYS A 492 -20.26 -25.97 -11.53
CA LYS A 492 -20.88 -26.21 -12.85
C LYS A 492 -21.69 -25.03 -13.37
N SER A 493 -22.39 -24.30 -12.49
CA SER A 493 -23.45 -23.35 -12.88
C SER A 493 -23.42 -22.01 -12.14
N GLY A 494 -22.38 -21.77 -11.31
CA GLY A 494 -22.23 -20.56 -10.50
C GLY A 494 -23.19 -20.53 -9.30
N ILE A 495 -23.11 -19.44 -8.52
CA ILE A 495 -23.90 -19.28 -7.29
C ILE A 495 -25.41 -19.40 -7.48
N GLN A 496 -25.93 -19.17 -8.70
CA GLN A 496 -27.36 -19.30 -8.97
C GLN A 496 -27.86 -20.74 -8.68
N ALA A 497 -27.01 -21.76 -8.89
CA ALA A 497 -27.32 -23.14 -8.61
C ALA A 497 -27.73 -23.37 -7.14
N TRP A 498 -27.12 -22.68 -6.18
CA TRP A 498 -27.53 -22.74 -4.78
C TRP A 498 -28.92 -22.16 -4.54
N TYR A 499 -29.22 -21.01 -5.18
CA TYR A 499 -30.54 -20.38 -4.97
C TYR A 499 -31.67 -21.14 -5.63
N ASP A 500 -31.46 -21.77 -6.76
CA ASP A 500 -32.43 -22.58 -7.48
C ASP A 500 -32.58 -23.98 -6.88
N LEU A 501 -31.66 -24.40 -6.01
CA LEU A 501 -31.66 -25.74 -5.42
C LEU A 501 -32.89 -25.98 -4.51
N GLU A 502 -33.67 -26.98 -4.82
CA GLU A 502 -34.68 -27.50 -3.92
C GLU A 502 -34.05 -28.35 -2.81
N PRO A 503 -34.24 -28.03 -1.51
CA PRO A 503 -33.59 -28.75 -0.42
C PRO A 503 -33.73 -30.26 -0.48
N ALA A 504 -34.88 -30.75 -0.86
CA ALA A 504 -35.17 -32.19 -0.94
C ALA A 504 -34.28 -32.94 -1.94
N SER A 505 -33.73 -32.25 -2.93
CA SER A 505 -32.83 -32.86 -3.92
C SER A 505 -31.49 -33.33 -3.33
N LEU A 506 -31.00 -32.67 -2.28
CA LEU A 506 -29.79 -33.07 -1.54
C LEU A 506 -30.11 -33.77 -0.21
N LEU A 507 -31.13 -33.30 0.50
CA LEU A 507 -31.48 -33.81 1.83
C LEU A 507 -32.39 -35.03 1.80
N GLY A 508 -33.16 -35.24 0.71
CA GLY A 508 -34.30 -36.14 0.71
C GLY A 508 -35.53 -35.50 1.36
N GLU A 509 -36.69 -36.13 1.19
CA GLU A 509 -38.00 -35.60 1.58
C GLU A 509 -38.16 -35.39 3.11
N GLU A 510 -37.59 -36.27 3.94
CA GLU A 510 -37.75 -36.20 5.39
C GLU A 510 -36.90 -35.07 6.00
N ASP A 511 -35.59 -35.02 5.69
CA ASP A 511 -34.70 -33.98 6.23
C ASP A 511 -35.05 -32.58 5.68
N ALA A 512 -35.62 -32.48 4.47
CA ALA A 512 -36.07 -31.19 3.91
C ALA A 512 -37.28 -30.61 4.69
N LYS A 513 -38.03 -31.42 5.46
CA LYS A 513 -39.06 -30.90 6.36
C LYS A 513 -38.48 -30.21 7.58
N GLN A 514 -37.34 -30.70 8.09
CA GLN A 514 -36.70 -30.23 9.31
C GLN A 514 -35.65 -29.14 9.02
N TYR A 515 -34.88 -29.27 7.95
CA TYR A 515 -33.77 -28.35 7.62
C TYR A 515 -34.15 -27.36 6.53
N MET A 516 -33.51 -26.18 6.57
CA MET A 516 -33.66 -25.13 5.56
C MET A 516 -32.30 -24.61 5.07
N LYS A 517 -32.27 -24.10 3.84
CA LYS A 517 -31.08 -23.42 3.29
C LYS A 517 -30.85 -22.08 3.99
N VAL A 518 -29.60 -21.75 4.26
CA VAL A 518 -29.19 -20.41 4.61
C VAL A 518 -29.26 -19.54 3.35
N GLN A 519 -29.81 -18.32 3.47
CA GLN A 519 -30.02 -17.40 2.37
C GLN A 519 -28.95 -16.31 2.27
N ASP A 520 -28.16 -16.13 3.34
CA ASP A 520 -27.14 -15.11 3.42
C ASP A 520 -25.96 -15.42 2.49
N THR A 521 -25.26 -14.37 2.08
CA THR A 521 -24.00 -14.46 1.36
C THR A 521 -22.82 -14.28 2.31
N LEU A 522 -21.65 -14.71 1.88
CA LEU A 522 -20.39 -14.44 2.57
C LEU A 522 -20.01 -12.95 2.45
N ASP A 523 -19.28 -12.46 3.44
CA ASP A 523 -18.59 -11.18 3.40
C ASP A 523 -17.61 -11.14 2.23
N VAL A 524 -17.56 -10.04 1.48
CA VAL A 524 -16.64 -9.89 0.36
C VAL A 524 -15.16 -9.98 0.78
N TRP A 525 -14.85 -9.62 2.03
CA TRP A 525 -13.52 -9.84 2.60
C TRP A 525 -13.18 -11.32 2.83
N PHE A 526 -14.20 -12.18 2.89
CA PHE A 526 -14.00 -13.63 2.87
C PHE A 526 -13.55 -14.07 1.48
N ASP A 527 -14.21 -13.59 0.40
CA ASP A 527 -13.86 -13.93 -0.97
C ASP A 527 -12.38 -13.61 -1.25
N SER A 528 -11.96 -12.37 -1.03
CA SER A 528 -10.56 -11.99 -1.20
C SER A 528 -9.63 -12.68 -0.20
N GLY A 529 -10.11 -12.87 1.05
CA GLY A 529 -9.35 -13.51 2.11
C GLY A 529 -8.96 -14.96 1.83
N VAL A 530 -9.78 -15.71 1.08
CA VAL A 530 -9.52 -17.11 0.72
C VAL A 530 -8.77 -17.27 -0.60
N SER A 531 -8.34 -16.18 -1.22
CA SER A 531 -7.64 -16.22 -2.51
C SER A 531 -6.34 -17.05 -2.47
N HIS A 532 -5.68 -17.15 -1.33
CA HIS A 532 -4.52 -18.06 -1.15
C HIS A 532 -4.91 -19.52 -1.43
N ALA A 533 -6.05 -19.98 -0.93
CA ALA A 533 -6.53 -21.35 -1.14
C ALA A 533 -7.19 -21.53 -2.53
N CYS A 534 -8.01 -20.54 -2.97
CA CYS A 534 -8.73 -20.63 -4.23
C CYS A 534 -7.86 -20.38 -5.47
N VAL A 535 -6.69 -19.76 -5.31
CA VAL A 535 -5.78 -19.41 -6.42
C VAL A 535 -4.41 -20.05 -6.23
N VAL A 536 -3.70 -19.73 -5.13
CA VAL A 536 -2.30 -20.18 -4.95
C VAL A 536 -2.23 -21.69 -4.77
N ASP A 537 -3.09 -22.26 -3.94
CA ASP A 537 -3.11 -23.71 -3.69
C ASP A 537 -3.83 -24.49 -4.82
N ALA A 538 -4.71 -23.83 -5.57
CA ALA A 538 -5.52 -24.48 -6.61
C ALA A 538 -4.87 -24.55 -7.98
N ARG A 539 -3.87 -23.69 -8.28
CA ARG A 539 -3.20 -23.63 -9.57
C ARG A 539 -1.90 -24.42 -9.55
N GLU A 540 -1.70 -25.25 -10.57
CA GLU A 540 -0.49 -26.08 -10.72
C GLU A 540 0.81 -25.27 -10.93
N ASP A 541 0.70 -24.04 -11.44
CA ASP A 541 1.83 -23.15 -11.72
C ASP A 541 2.20 -22.25 -10.54
N LEU A 542 1.50 -22.34 -9.41
CA LEU A 542 1.77 -21.59 -8.19
C LEU A 542 2.14 -22.54 -7.04
N VAL A 543 2.87 -22.02 -6.07
CA VAL A 543 3.28 -22.77 -4.86
C VAL A 543 3.08 -21.88 -3.63
N GLY A 544 2.25 -22.34 -2.69
CA GLY A 544 2.03 -21.65 -1.41
C GLY A 544 3.03 -22.08 -0.31
N PRO A 545 3.16 -21.29 0.77
CA PRO A 545 2.67 -19.93 0.90
C PRO A 545 3.34 -18.94 -0.06
N ALA A 546 2.66 -17.85 -0.45
CA ALA A 546 3.22 -16.84 -1.34
C ALA A 546 4.49 -16.22 -0.75
N ASP A 547 5.47 -15.90 -1.61
CA ASP A 547 6.70 -15.25 -1.15
C ASP A 547 6.44 -13.80 -0.74
N LEU A 548 5.49 -13.11 -1.41
CA LEU A 548 5.19 -11.71 -1.16
C LEU A 548 3.72 -11.37 -1.38
N TYR A 549 3.12 -10.65 -0.40
CA TYR A 549 1.93 -9.83 -0.57
C TYR A 549 2.33 -8.35 -0.61
N LEU A 550 1.76 -7.56 -1.53
CA LEU A 550 2.05 -6.14 -1.66
C LEU A 550 0.76 -5.35 -1.86
N GLU A 551 0.38 -4.49 -0.91
CA GLU A 551 -0.79 -3.61 -1.00
C GLU A 551 -0.59 -2.31 -0.22
N GLY A 552 -1.62 -1.45 -0.24
CA GLY A 552 -1.67 -0.23 0.55
C GLY A 552 -1.80 -0.48 2.05
N SER A 553 -1.49 0.54 2.85
CA SER A 553 -1.50 0.47 4.32
C SER A 553 -2.88 0.22 4.93
N ASP A 554 -3.97 0.45 4.20
CA ASP A 554 -5.35 0.12 4.59
C ASP A 554 -5.59 -1.40 4.64
N GLN A 555 -4.81 -2.19 3.92
CA GLN A 555 -4.99 -3.63 3.83
C GLN A 555 -4.55 -4.41 5.09
N HIS A 556 -3.93 -3.76 6.07
CA HIS A 556 -3.73 -4.35 7.40
C HIS A 556 -5.06 -4.68 8.08
N ARG A 557 -6.09 -3.85 7.86
CA ARG A 557 -7.46 -4.10 8.34
C ARG A 557 -8.32 -4.90 7.34
N GLY A 558 -7.85 -5.05 6.11
CA GLY A 558 -8.53 -5.72 5.00
C GLY A 558 -7.89 -7.05 4.63
N TRP A 559 -7.35 -7.12 3.42
CA TRP A 559 -6.89 -8.35 2.78
C TRP A 559 -5.74 -9.06 3.51
N PHE A 560 -4.77 -8.34 4.08
CA PHE A 560 -3.69 -8.98 4.85
C PHE A 560 -4.26 -9.74 6.05
N MET A 561 -5.19 -9.12 6.79
CA MET A 561 -5.78 -9.74 7.96
C MET A 561 -6.76 -10.86 7.62
N SER A 562 -7.64 -10.67 6.63
CA SER A 562 -8.61 -11.71 6.24
C SER A 562 -7.89 -12.94 5.67
N SER A 563 -6.84 -12.76 4.86
CA SER A 563 -6.01 -13.86 4.36
C SER A 563 -5.27 -14.58 5.49
N MET A 564 -4.72 -13.85 6.46
CA MET A 564 -4.06 -14.45 7.64
C MET A 564 -5.03 -15.33 8.42
N MET A 565 -6.19 -14.78 8.78
CA MET A 565 -7.18 -15.51 9.59
C MET A 565 -7.71 -16.76 8.87
N THR A 566 -8.03 -16.67 7.59
CA THR A 566 -8.54 -17.82 6.84
C THR A 566 -7.47 -18.88 6.64
N SER A 567 -6.23 -18.49 6.34
CA SER A 567 -5.12 -19.44 6.18
C SER A 567 -4.79 -20.15 7.49
N VAL A 568 -4.67 -19.40 8.60
CA VAL A 568 -4.44 -20.00 9.92
C VAL A 568 -5.58 -20.93 10.30
N ALA A 569 -6.84 -20.52 10.08
CA ALA A 569 -8.01 -21.34 10.39
C ALA A 569 -8.05 -22.68 9.61
N ILE A 570 -7.51 -22.75 8.40
CA ILE A 570 -7.58 -23.96 7.57
C ILE A 570 -6.26 -24.71 7.44
N ASN A 571 -5.10 -24.02 7.52
CA ASN A 571 -3.78 -24.57 7.27
C ASN A 571 -2.86 -24.49 8.51
N GLY A 572 -3.17 -23.67 9.51
CA GLY A 572 -2.34 -23.44 10.70
C GLY A 572 -1.09 -22.60 10.45
N HIS A 573 -0.98 -21.91 9.31
CA HIS A 573 0.15 -21.03 8.99
C HIS A 573 -0.27 -19.82 8.15
N ALA A 574 0.60 -18.80 8.10
CA ALA A 574 0.40 -17.61 7.28
C ALA A 574 0.34 -17.95 5.77
N PRO A 575 -0.46 -17.22 4.97
CA PRO A 575 -0.56 -17.42 3.52
C PRO A 575 0.61 -16.79 2.75
N TYR A 576 1.45 -16.03 3.42
CA TYR A 576 2.56 -15.26 2.86
C TYR A 576 3.78 -15.28 3.78
N LYS A 577 4.98 -15.17 3.18
CA LYS A 577 6.26 -15.08 3.91
C LYS A 577 6.63 -13.63 4.21
N GLN A 578 6.31 -12.71 3.30
CA GLN A 578 6.61 -11.29 3.39
C GLN A 578 5.38 -10.45 3.06
N VAL A 579 5.26 -9.30 3.72
CA VAL A 579 4.25 -8.27 3.40
C VAL A 579 4.95 -6.94 3.16
N LEU A 580 4.78 -6.40 1.96
CA LEU A 580 5.27 -5.08 1.58
C LEU A 580 4.11 -4.09 1.54
N THR A 581 4.26 -2.97 2.21
CA THR A 581 3.19 -1.98 2.34
C THR A 581 3.57 -0.66 1.68
N HIS A 582 2.69 -0.12 0.83
CA HIS A 582 2.85 1.22 0.27
C HIS A 582 1.86 2.23 0.87
N GLY A 583 2.22 3.51 0.82
CA GLY A 583 1.35 4.62 1.23
C GLY A 583 0.30 4.98 0.19
N PHE A 584 -0.48 6.01 0.50
CA PHE A 584 -1.51 6.54 -0.40
C PHE A 584 -0.95 7.60 -1.34
N THR A 585 -1.66 7.80 -2.47
CA THR A 585 -1.40 8.93 -3.35
C THR A 585 -2.22 10.15 -2.91
N VAL A 586 -1.55 11.28 -2.70
CA VAL A 586 -2.12 12.53 -2.21
C VAL A 586 -1.79 13.70 -3.15
N ASP A 587 -2.56 14.76 -3.10
CA ASP A 587 -2.24 16.00 -3.83
C ASP A 587 -1.06 16.75 -3.17
N GLU A 588 -0.63 17.84 -3.76
CA GLU A 588 0.49 18.67 -3.26
C GLU A 588 0.26 19.28 -1.86
N ASN A 589 -0.97 19.25 -1.37
CA ASN A 589 -1.35 19.70 -0.02
C ASN A 589 -1.54 18.55 0.97
N GLY A 590 -1.14 17.33 0.60
CA GLY A 590 -1.30 16.13 1.45
C GLY A 590 -2.74 15.62 1.54
N ARG A 591 -3.65 16.04 0.63
CA ARG A 591 -5.05 15.65 0.68
C ARG A 591 -5.31 14.46 -0.26
N LYS A 592 -6.13 13.53 0.19
CA LYS A 592 -6.60 12.42 -0.66
C LYS A 592 -7.30 12.97 -1.92
N MET A 593 -6.97 12.40 -3.07
CA MET A 593 -7.59 12.77 -4.34
C MET A 593 -9.05 12.32 -4.39
N SER A 594 -9.96 13.23 -4.76
CA SER A 594 -11.37 12.93 -4.96
C SER A 594 -11.98 13.78 -6.08
N LYS A 595 -13.00 13.23 -6.75
CA LYS A 595 -13.72 13.96 -7.81
C LYS A 595 -14.42 15.21 -7.26
N SER A 596 -14.87 15.18 -6.01
CA SER A 596 -15.53 16.31 -5.36
C SER A 596 -14.58 17.48 -5.09
N LEU A 597 -13.29 17.22 -4.85
CA LEU A 597 -12.26 18.24 -4.66
C LEU A 597 -11.66 18.73 -5.99
N GLY A 598 -11.94 18.03 -7.10
CA GLY A 598 -11.40 18.39 -8.43
C GLY A 598 -9.86 18.20 -8.55
N ASN A 599 -9.22 17.49 -7.61
CA ASN A 599 -7.79 17.31 -7.54
C ASN A 599 -7.32 15.94 -8.12
N VAL A 600 -8.19 15.24 -8.86
CA VAL A 600 -7.87 13.91 -9.41
C VAL A 600 -7.02 14.04 -10.66
N ILE A 601 -5.86 13.39 -10.63
CA ILE A 601 -5.03 13.13 -11.82
C ILE A 601 -5.25 11.67 -12.22
N SER A 602 -5.74 11.45 -13.45
CA SER A 602 -5.94 10.09 -13.94
C SER A 602 -4.64 9.52 -14.54
N PRO A 603 -4.32 8.24 -14.32
CA PRO A 603 -3.17 7.60 -14.91
C PRO A 603 -3.23 7.60 -16.45
N GLN A 604 -4.42 7.48 -17.03
CA GLN A 604 -4.64 7.53 -18.48
C GLN A 604 -4.16 8.87 -19.08
N ASN A 605 -4.46 9.99 -18.41
CA ASN A 605 -4.00 11.31 -18.84
C ASN A 605 -2.46 11.42 -18.82
N VAL A 606 -1.84 10.91 -17.77
CA VAL A 606 -0.36 10.89 -17.66
C VAL A 606 0.26 10.04 -18.76
N MET A 607 -0.24 8.81 -18.96
CA MET A 607 0.27 7.89 -20.00
C MET A 607 0.07 8.44 -21.40
N ASN A 608 -1.06 9.06 -21.69
CA ASN A 608 -1.36 9.63 -23.02
C ASN A 608 -0.54 10.88 -23.33
N LYS A 609 -0.08 11.59 -22.30
CA LYS A 609 0.68 12.85 -22.44
C LYS A 609 2.19 12.62 -22.38
N LEU A 610 2.65 11.80 -21.45
CA LEU A 610 4.07 11.61 -21.13
C LEU A 610 4.59 10.19 -21.42
N GLY A 611 3.72 9.18 -21.39
CA GLY A 611 4.06 7.77 -21.48
C GLY A 611 4.03 7.03 -20.16
N ALA A 612 3.94 5.70 -20.23
CA ALA A 612 3.92 4.83 -19.06
C ALA A 612 5.28 4.79 -18.36
N ASP A 613 6.40 4.81 -19.08
CA ASP A 613 7.74 4.81 -18.47
C ASP A 613 7.97 6.02 -17.56
N ILE A 614 7.36 7.17 -17.84
CA ILE A 614 7.45 8.35 -16.95
C ILE A 614 6.66 8.10 -15.65
N LEU A 615 5.46 7.51 -15.75
CA LEU A 615 4.66 7.14 -14.58
C LEU A 615 5.38 6.08 -13.74
N ARG A 616 5.95 5.07 -14.38
CA ARG A 616 6.73 4.00 -13.74
C ARG A 616 7.98 4.57 -13.05
N LEU A 617 8.69 5.48 -13.70
CA LEU A 617 9.85 6.15 -13.13
C LEU A 617 9.48 7.03 -11.93
N TRP A 618 8.33 7.73 -11.98
CA TRP A 618 7.82 8.47 -10.82
C TRP A 618 7.59 7.54 -9.63
N VAL A 619 6.90 6.42 -9.82
CA VAL A 619 6.64 5.42 -8.75
C VAL A 619 7.96 4.93 -8.15
N ALA A 620 8.91 4.52 -9.00
CA ALA A 620 10.19 3.99 -8.55
C ALA A 620 11.11 5.07 -7.92
N SER A 621 10.94 6.35 -8.25
CA SER A 621 11.76 7.45 -7.74
C SER A 621 11.15 8.23 -6.58
N THR A 622 10.11 7.68 -5.97
CA THR A 622 9.43 8.21 -4.79
C THR A 622 9.57 7.19 -3.65
N ASP A 623 9.65 7.67 -2.41
CA ASP A 623 9.49 6.78 -1.25
C ASP A 623 8.04 6.32 -1.16
N TYR A 624 7.78 5.13 -1.65
CA TYR A 624 6.44 4.56 -1.69
C TYR A 624 5.96 4.04 -0.33
N THR A 625 6.83 3.92 0.67
CA THR A 625 6.45 3.47 2.02
C THR A 625 5.68 4.54 2.80
N ALA A 626 5.79 5.79 2.37
CA ALA A 626 5.06 6.95 2.88
C ALA A 626 3.98 7.41 1.89
N GLU A 627 3.26 8.49 2.21
CA GLU A 627 2.33 9.12 1.29
C GLU A 627 3.06 9.69 0.07
N MET A 628 2.55 9.35 -1.11
CA MET A 628 3.14 9.74 -2.40
C MET A 628 2.44 10.98 -2.96
N THR A 629 3.14 12.09 -2.93
CA THR A 629 2.63 13.36 -3.49
C THR A 629 2.60 13.33 -5.02
N VAL A 630 1.53 13.86 -5.60
CA VAL A 630 1.30 13.91 -7.05
C VAL A 630 0.94 15.32 -7.50
N SER A 631 1.63 15.79 -8.54
CA SER A 631 1.29 17.03 -9.28
C SER A 631 1.86 16.98 -10.69
N ASP A 632 1.37 17.85 -11.58
CA ASP A 632 1.92 18.00 -12.94
C ASP A 632 3.40 18.37 -12.91
N GLU A 633 3.85 19.14 -11.92
CA GLU A 633 5.25 19.53 -11.75
C GLU A 633 6.14 18.35 -11.40
N ILE A 634 5.65 17.43 -10.54
CA ILE A 634 6.38 16.21 -10.18
C ILE A 634 6.56 15.31 -11.42
N PHE A 635 5.53 15.18 -12.26
CA PHE A 635 5.66 14.42 -13.51
C PHE A 635 6.62 15.09 -14.51
N LYS A 636 6.68 16.42 -14.58
CA LYS A 636 7.69 17.14 -15.40
C LYS A 636 9.12 16.83 -14.92
N ARG A 637 9.35 16.84 -13.59
CA ARG A 637 10.66 16.48 -13.02
C ARG A 637 11.02 15.03 -13.31
N SER A 638 10.06 14.10 -13.27
CA SER A 638 10.27 12.71 -13.66
C SER A 638 10.61 12.58 -15.15
N ALA A 639 9.96 13.36 -16.01
CA ALA A 639 10.28 13.44 -17.44
C ALA A 639 11.69 14.03 -17.69
N ASP A 640 12.18 14.96 -16.87
CA ASP A 640 13.54 15.49 -16.95
C ASP A 640 14.59 14.45 -16.53
N ARG A 641 14.33 13.68 -15.46
CA ARG A 641 15.16 12.52 -15.05
C ARG A 641 15.24 11.51 -16.18
N TYR A 642 14.11 11.11 -16.73
CA TYR A 642 14.01 10.21 -17.88
C TYR A 642 14.86 10.71 -19.06
N ARG A 643 14.77 12.01 -19.40
CA ARG A 643 15.51 12.61 -20.51
C ARG A 643 17.02 12.48 -20.33
N ARG A 644 17.53 12.66 -19.12
CA ARG A 644 18.97 12.51 -18.80
C ARG A 644 19.42 11.07 -18.99
N ILE A 645 18.72 10.08 -18.41
CA ILE A 645 19.04 8.65 -18.57
C ILE A 645 19.02 8.26 -20.06
N ARG A 646 17.98 8.68 -20.74
CA ARG A 646 17.83 8.40 -22.18
C ARG A 646 18.95 9.03 -23.04
N ASN A 647 19.37 10.25 -22.74
CA ASN A 647 20.46 10.91 -23.47
C ASN A 647 21.79 10.19 -23.25
N THR A 648 22.08 9.73 -22.02
CA THR A 648 23.24 8.89 -21.74
C THR A 648 23.18 7.60 -22.55
N SER A 649 22.06 6.87 -22.54
CA SER A 649 21.89 5.65 -23.34
C SER A 649 22.07 5.89 -24.85
N ARG A 650 21.55 7.02 -25.38
CA ARG A 650 21.77 7.41 -26.76
C ARG A 650 23.24 7.63 -27.10
N TYR A 651 23.98 8.25 -26.21
CA TYR A 651 25.40 8.48 -26.39
C TYR A 651 26.15 7.15 -26.43
N LEU A 652 25.86 6.23 -25.48
CA LEU A 652 26.46 4.90 -25.48
C LEU A 652 26.22 4.19 -26.80
N LEU A 653 24.97 4.07 -27.25
CA LEU A 653 24.62 3.42 -28.49
C LEU A 653 25.23 4.07 -29.73
N ALA A 654 25.29 5.39 -29.81
CA ALA A 654 25.86 6.10 -30.95
C ALA A 654 27.37 5.82 -31.12
N ASN A 655 28.08 5.63 -30.02
CA ASN A 655 29.52 5.39 -30.00
C ASN A 655 29.89 3.90 -30.16
N LEU A 656 28.89 3.01 -30.16
CA LEU A 656 29.04 1.60 -30.49
C LEU A 656 28.87 1.29 -32.01
N SER A 657 28.70 2.32 -32.82
CA SER A 657 28.62 2.12 -34.28
C SER A 657 29.91 1.50 -34.83
N GLY A 658 29.77 0.39 -35.54
CA GLY A 658 30.90 -0.36 -36.13
C GLY A 658 31.70 -1.16 -35.07
N PHE A 659 31.13 -1.43 -33.91
CA PHE A 659 31.69 -2.34 -32.90
C PHE A 659 30.97 -3.68 -32.94
N ASP A 660 31.74 -4.76 -33.14
CA ASP A 660 31.26 -6.13 -33.06
C ASP A 660 31.76 -6.77 -31.74
N PRO A 661 30.86 -7.09 -30.79
CA PRO A 661 31.25 -7.67 -29.51
C PRO A 661 31.92 -9.05 -29.64
N LYS A 662 31.85 -9.73 -30.78
CA LYS A 662 32.55 -11.02 -31.01
C LYS A 662 34.04 -10.86 -31.36
N THR A 663 34.39 -9.77 -32.01
CA THR A 663 35.74 -9.59 -32.60
C THR A 663 36.48 -8.39 -32.01
N ASP A 664 35.79 -7.38 -31.50
CA ASP A 664 36.36 -6.08 -31.14
C ASP A 664 36.50 -5.85 -29.64
N GLN A 665 36.06 -6.78 -28.80
CA GLN A 665 36.20 -6.64 -27.35
C GLN A 665 37.66 -6.74 -26.93
N VAL A 666 38.04 -5.84 -26.03
CA VAL A 666 39.32 -5.83 -25.32
C VAL A 666 39.09 -6.48 -23.95
N ALA A 667 39.94 -7.45 -23.54
CA ALA A 667 39.84 -8.02 -22.22
C ALA A 667 39.97 -6.92 -21.15
N VAL A 668 39.21 -7.03 -20.06
CA VAL A 668 39.13 -5.96 -19.05
C VAL A 668 40.51 -5.60 -18.50
N ASP A 669 41.37 -6.59 -18.27
CA ASP A 669 42.73 -6.39 -17.77
C ASP A 669 43.70 -5.76 -18.81
N ASP A 670 43.34 -5.78 -20.07
CA ASP A 670 44.11 -5.15 -21.18
C ASP A 670 43.58 -3.77 -21.59
N MET A 671 42.47 -3.31 -20.95
CA MET A 671 41.92 -1.97 -21.24
C MET A 671 42.82 -0.85 -20.80
N VAL A 672 42.56 0.35 -21.34
CA VAL A 672 43.10 1.63 -20.86
C VAL A 672 42.66 1.85 -19.40
N GLU A 673 43.48 2.38 -18.55
CA GLU A 673 43.24 2.46 -17.10
C GLU A 673 41.93 3.18 -16.74
N LEU A 674 41.58 4.27 -17.45
CA LEU A 674 40.28 4.94 -17.27
C LEU A 674 39.08 4.02 -17.61
N ASP A 675 39.23 3.15 -18.61
CA ASP A 675 38.18 2.22 -19.02
C ASP A 675 38.07 1.06 -18.01
N LYS A 676 39.22 0.58 -17.46
CA LYS A 676 39.22 -0.38 -16.34
C LYS A 676 38.45 0.18 -15.14
N TRP A 677 38.75 1.45 -14.79
CA TRP A 677 38.08 2.10 -13.67
C TRP A 677 36.55 2.15 -13.83
N ILE A 678 36.06 2.62 -15.00
CA ILE A 678 34.61 2.78 -15.17
C ILE A 678 33.87 1.44 -15.25
N VAL A 679 34.50 0.40 -15.83
CA VAL A 679 33.94 -0.97 -15.83
C VAL A 679 33.92 -1.56 -14.43
N GLY A 680 35.01 -1.41 -13.65
CA GLY A 680 35.06 -1.79 -12.26
C GLY A 680 34.02 -1.08 -11.38
N ARG A 681 33.85 0.23 -11.61
CA ARG A 681 32.79 1.02 -10.93
C ARG A 681 31.37 0.55 -11.32
N ALA A 682 31.16 0.23 -12.59
CA ALA A 682 29.88 -0.33 -13.05
C ALA A 682 29.61 -1.71 -12.45
N ALA A 683 30.62 -2.57 -12.31
CA ALA A 683 30.48 -3.87 -11.64
C ALA A 683 30.04 -3.71 -10.17
N GLN A 684 30.70 -2.81 -9.43
CA GLN A 684 30.33 -2.49 -8.06
C GLN A 684 28.91 -1.91 -7.98
N LEU A 685 28.57 -1.00 -8.91
CA LEU A 685 27.23 -0.38 -8.97
C LEU A 685 26.15 -1.43 -9.25
N GLN A 686 26.43 -2.44 -10.07
CA GLN A 686 25.49 -3.54 -10.32
C GLN A 686 25.17 -4.29 -9.03
N GLU A 687 26.17 -4.65 -8.24
CA GLU A 687 25.95 -5.32 -6.95
C GLU A 687 25.04 -4.46 -6.04
N GLU A 688 25.33 -3.15 -5.97
CA GLU A 688 24.54 -2.21 -5.19
C GLU A 688 23.08 -2.09 -5.69
N ILE A 689 22.85 -2.09 -7.01
CA ILE A 689 21.53 -2.04 -7.64
C ILE A 689 20.75 -3.35 -7.41
N LEU A 690 21.41 -4.48 -7.55
CA LEU A 690 20.78 -5.78 -7.32
C LEU A 690 20.35 -5.95 -5.85
N ALA A 691 21.21 -5.55 -4.91
CA ALA A 691 20.87 -5.53 -3.49
C ALA A 691 19.67 -4.60 -3.19
N ALA A 692 19.59 -3.45 -3.87
CA ALA A 692 18.45 -2.53 -3.73
C ALA A 692 17.15 -3.12 -4.31
N TYR A 693 17.19 -3.86 -5.42
CA TYR A 693 16.03 -4.59 -5.94
C TYR A 693 15.60 -5.71 -5.00
N ASP A 694 16.55 -6.48 -4.46
CA ASP A 694 16.26 -7.58 -3.54
C ASP A 694 15.62 -7.11 -2.23
N SER A 695 15.98 -5.91 -1.76
CA SER A 695 15.41 -5.26 -0.58
C SER A 695 14.24 -4.32 -0.89
N TYR A 696 13.71 -4.34 -2.11
CA TYR A 696 12.59 -3.52 -2.59
C TYR A 696 12.82 -2.00 -2.50
N GLN A 697 14.06 -1.54 -2.51
CA GLN A 697 14.43 -0.11 -2.40
C GLN A 697 14.49 0.56 -3.79
N MET A 698 13.34 0.72 -4.46
CA MET A 698 13.27 1.23 -5.83
C MET A 698 13.80 2.66 -5.97
N LEU A 699 13.58 3.51 -4.96
CA LEU A 699 14.13 4.86 -4.91
C LEU A 699 15.67 4.83 -5.00
N LEU A 700 16.31 3.93 -4.26
CA LEU A 700 17.77 3.78 -4.25
C LEU A 700 18.29 3.33 -5.62
N VAL A 701 17.59 2.41 -6.30
CA VAL A 701 17.91 2.00 -7.67
C VAL A 701 17.93 3.22 -8.62
N THR A 702 16.86 4.03 -8.57
CA THR A 702 16.76 5.20 -9.46
C THR A 702 17.80 6.28 -9.14
N GLN A 703 18.11 6.50 -7.87
CA GLN A 703 19.14 7.44 -7.44
C GLN A 703 20.53 7.01 -7.93
N LYS A 704 20.90 5.74 -7.72
CA LYS A 704 22.16 5.17 -8.17
C LYS A 704 22.31 5.26 -9.69
N LEU A 705 21.29 4.86 -10.45
CA LEU A 705 21.28 4.97 -11.90
C LEU A 705 21.43 6.43 -12.37
N MET A 706 20.70 7.37 -11.74
CA MET A 706 20.80 8.80 -12.08
C MET A 706 22.20 9.37 -11.80
N ASN A 707 22.75 9.05 -10.63
CA ASN A 707 24.08 9.53 -10.24
C ASN A 707 25.15 8.99 -11.19
N PHE A 708 25.08 7.72 -11.57
CA PHE A 708 25.98 7.14 -12.55
C PHE A 708 25.86 7.83 -13.91
N CYS A 709 24.63 8.05 -14.40
CA CYS A 709 24.40 8.72 -15.68
C CYS A 709 24.88 10.18 -15.71
N THR A 710 24.73 10.93 -14.61
CA THR A 710 25.02 12.37 -14.58
C THR A 710 26.39 12.69 -14.00
N GLY A 711 26.83 11.91 -13.03
CA GLY A 711 28.13 12.03 -12.37
C GLY A 711 29.24 11.30 -13.14
N GLU A 712 29.45 10.03 -12.80
CA GLU A 712 30.61 9.26 -13.31
C GLU A 712 30.67 9.20 -14.83
N LEU A 713 29.51 8.98 -15.49
CA LEU A 713 29.45 8.98 -16.97
C LEU A 713 29.41 10.39 -17.51
N GLY A 714 28.36 11.17 -17.21
CA GLY A 714 28.04 12.39 -17.93
C GLY A 714 29.01 13.54 -17.72
N SER A 715 29.44 13.77 -16.48
CA SER A 715 30.35 14.87 -16.15
C SER A 715 31.84 14.51 -16.27
N PHE A 716 32.16 13.24 -16.42
CA PHE A 716 33.55 12.78 -16.46
C PHE A 716 33.83 11.82 -17.62
N TYR A 717 33.53 10.53 -17.49
CA TYR A 717 34.02 9.50 -18.40
C TYR A 717 33.69 9.79 -19.86
N LEU A 718 32.41 10.05 -20.17
CA LEU A 718 31.95 10.29 -21.54
C LEU A 718 32.52 11.56 -22.13
N ASP A 719 32.91 12.51 -21.30
CA ASP A 719 33.52 13.77 -21.76
C ASP A 719 35.00 13.56 -22.12
N VAL A 720 35.71 12.82 -21.30
CA VAL A 720 37.14 12.50 -21.52
C VAL A 720 37.32 11.63 -22.77
N ILE A 721 36.50 10.58 -22.94
CA ILE A 721 36.69 9.64 -24.06
C ILE A 721 36.27 10.21 -25.43
N LYS A 722 35.64 11.39 -25.51
CA LYS A 722 35.27 12.01 -26.78
C LYS A 722 36.47 12.14 -27.73
N ASP A 723 37.61 12.50 -27.22
CA ASP A 723 38.81 12.60 -28.03
C ASP A 723 39.16 11.25 -28.66
N ARG A 724 39.26 10.17 -27.87
CA ARG A 724 39.54 8.82 -28.39
C ARG A 724 38.48 8.33 -29.37
N GLN A 725 37.21 8.54 -29.05
CA GLN A 725 36.08 8.06 -29.88
C GLN A 725 36.07 8.72 -31.27
N TYR A 726 36.43 10.01 -31.35
CA TYR A 726 36.29 10.75 -32.59
C TYR A 726 37.63 10.96 -33.35
N THR A 727 38.77 10.83 -32.68
CA THR A 727 40.07 11.11 -33.30
C THR A 727 41.01 9.90 -33.41
N ALA A 728 40.87 8.87 -32.56
CA ALA A 728 41.72 7.68 -32.67
C ALA A 728 41.34 6.85 -33.92
N LYS A 729 42.27 6.07 -34.41
CA LYS A 729 42.09 5.15 -35.54
C LYS A 729 40.98 4.15 -35.18
N SER A 730 40.14 3.79 -36.19
CA SER A 730 38.90 3.04 -35.96
C SER A 730 39.08 1.65 -35.33
N ASP A 731 40.21 1.01 -35.61
CA ASP A 731 40.62 -0.31 -35.13
C ASP A 731 41.71 -0.28 -34.08
N SER A 732 42.05 0.90 -33.55
CA SER A 732 43.08 1.05 -32.53
C SER A 732 42.62 0.48 -31.18
N HIS A 733 43.59 -0.02 -30.43
CA HIS A 733 43.36 -0.52 -29.04
C HIS A 733 42.69 0.57 -28.18
N ALA A 734 43.15 1.83 -28.29
CA ALA A 734 42.61 2.95 -27.51
C ALA A 734 41.12 3.17 -27.77
N ARG A 735 40.68 3.04 -29.04
CA ARG A 735 39.25 3.18 -29.38
C ARG A 735 38.44 1.94 -28.97
N ARG A 736 38.94 0.72 -29.26
CA ARG A 736 38.27 -0.53 -28.91
C ARG A 736 38.13 -0.70 -27.41
N SER A 737 39.14 -0.27 -26.61
CA SER A 737 39.06 -0.27 -25.16
C SER A 737 37.84 0.51 -24.66
N CYS A 738 37.71 1.79 -25.03
CA CYS A 738 36.54 2.58 -24.58
C CYS A 738 35.21 2.10 -25.18
N GLN A 739 35.19 1.57 -26.42
CA GLN A 739 33.98 0.96 -26.99
C GLN A 739 33.55 -0.28 -26.22
N THR A 740 34.50 -1.12 -25.78
CA THR A 740 34.20 -2.26 -24.94
C THR A 740 33.62 -1.84 -23.59
N ALA A 741 34.19 -0.83 -22.95
CA ALA A 741 33.63 -0.27 -21.71
C ALA A 741 32.21 0.26 -21.91
N LEU A 742 31.96 1.03 -22.99
CA LEU A 742 30.63 1.51 -23.34
C LEU A 742 29.63 0.38 -23.60
N TYR A 743 30.08 -0.71 -24.25
CA TYR A 743 29.26 -1.90 -24.50
C TYR A 743 28.84 -2.59 -23.19
N HIS A 744 29.78 -2.87 -22.30
CA HIS A 744 29.48 -3.48 -21.00
C HIS A 744 28.54 -2.61 -20.16
N ILE A 745 28.76 -1.31 -20.14
CA ILE A 745 27.89 -0.36 -19.43
C ILE A 745 26.48 -0.33 -20.07
N ALA A 746 26.39 -0.30 -21.38
CA ALA A 746 25.10 -0.29 -22.08
C ALA A 746 24.29 -1.57 -21.85
N GLU A 747 24.96 -2.73 -21.87
CA GLU A 747 24.35 -4.03 -21.55
C GLU A 747 23.79 -4.08 -20.12
N ALA A 748 24.61 -3.62 -19.14
CA ALA A 748 24.23 -3.61 -17.75
C ALA A 748 23.11 -2.59 -17.47
N MET A 749 23.29 -1.34 -17.92
CA MET A 749 22.29 -0.28 -17.72
C MET A 749 20.93 -0.63 -18.31
N THR A 750 20.91 -1.29 -19.47
CA THR A 750 19.65 -1.73 -20.12
C THR A 750 18.87 -2.65 -19.19
N ARG A 751 19.54 -3.61 -18.57
CA ARG A 751 18.92 -4.54 -17.63
C ARG A 751 18.57 -3.88 -16.30
N TRP A 752 19.44 -2.99 -15.77
CA TRP A 752 19.14 -2.28 -14.51
C TRP A 752 17.87 -1.46 -14.60
N MET A 753 17.60 -0.86 -15.75
CA MET A 753 16.40 -0.05 -15.95
C MET A 753 15.17 -0.83 -16.42
N ALA A 754 15.33 -2.07 -16.92
CA ALA A 754 14.24 -2.83 -17.52
C ALA A 754 13.02 -3.05 -16.60
N PRO A 755 13.18 -3.35 -15.29
CA PRO A 755 12.03 -3.45 -14.40
C PRO A 755 11.25 -2.13 -14.26
N ILE A 756 11.92 -0.98 -14.35
CA ILE A 756 11.33 0.36 -14.11
C ILE A 756 10.85 0.98 -15.42
N MET A 757 11.75 1.17 -16.38
CA MET A 757 11.48 1.80 -17.68
C MET A 757 11.44 0.76 -18.79
N SER A 758 10.44 -0.11 -18.73
CA SER A 758 10.36 -1.35 -19.52
C SER A 758 10.38 -1.10 -21.02
N PHE A 759 9.66 -0.09 -21.49
CA PHE A 759 9.59 0.22 -22.92
C PHE A 759 10.90 0.81 -23.42
N THR A 760 11.51 1.68 -22.66
CA THR A 760 12.81 2.29 -23.01
C THR A 760 13.93 1.26 -22.99
N ALA A 761 13.95 0.38 -22.01
CA ALA A 761 14.94 -0.70 -21.94
C ALA A 761 14.86 -1.63 -23.14
N GLN A 762 13.66 -2.02 -23.55
CA GLN A 762 13.47 -2.84 -24.76
C GLN A 762 13.95 -2.10 -26.02
N GLU A 763 13.66 -0.81 -26.17
CA GLU A 763 14.17 0.00 -27.29
C GLU A 763 15.70 0.04 -27.35
N ILE A 764 16.35 0.10 -26.19
CA ILE A 764 17.82 0.08 -26.10
C ILE A 764 18.32 -1.33 -26.44
N TRP A 765 17.67 -2.37 -25.93
CA TRP A 765 18.00 -3.77 -26.17
C TRP A 765 18.06 -4.11 -27.65
N GLU A 766 17.06 -3.67 -28.40
CA GLU A 766 16.98 -3.85 -29.86
C GLU A 766 18.08 -3.11 -30.63
N ALA A 767 18.64 -2.04 -30.05
CA ALA A 767 19.66 -1.20 -30.68
C ALA A 767 21.11 -1.59 -30.29
N LEU A 768 21.30 -2.44 -29.29
CA LEU A 768 22.63 -2.91 -28.88
C LEU A 768 23.25 -3.86 -29.93
N PRO A 769 24.56 -3.75 -30.21
CA PRO A 769 25.25 -4.64 -31.13
C PRO A 769 25.36 -6.08 -30.56
N GLY A 770 25.50 -7.07 -31.44
CA GLY A 770 25.64 -8.47 -31.09
C GLY A 770 24.35 -9.29 -31.18
N GLU A 771 24.48 -10.61 -31.16
CA GLU A 771 23.37 -11.57 -31.14
C GLU A 771 22.76 -11.65 -29.76
N ARG A 772 21.43 -11.61 -29.67
CA ARG A 772 20.68 -11.64 -28.41
C ARG A 772 19.26 -12.16 -28.60
N SER A 773 18.56 -12.46 -27.50
CA SER A 773 17.12 -12.74 -27.52
C SER A 773 16.34 -11.50 -27.96
N ASP A 774 15.14 -11.70 -28.49
CA ASP A 774 14.30 -10.60 -28.96
C ASP A 774 13.91 -9.62 -27.85
N TYR A 775 13.82 -10.12 -26.61
CA TYR A 775 13.33 -9.35 -25.47
C TYR A 775 14.31 -9.39 -24.29
N VAL A 776 14.57 -8.20 -23.70
CA VAL A 776 15.41 -8.06 -22.50
C VAL A 776 14.87 -8.87 -21.32
N PHE A 777 13.57 -9.06 -21.24
CA PHE A 777 12.89 -9.74 -20.12
C PHE A 777 13.06 -11.27 -20.12
N THR A 778 13.54 -11.87 -21.21
CA THR A 778 13.91 -13.29 -21.26
C THR A 778 15.34 -13.54 -20.83
N SER A 779 16.12 -12.47 -20.63
CA SER A 779 17.53 -12.55 -20.17
C SER A 779 17.65 -12.63 -18.65
N VAL A 780 18.89 -12.57 -18.18
CA VAL A 780 19.27 -12.43 -16.77
C VAL A 780 20.06 -11.13 -16.57
N TRP A 781 20.39 -10.77 -15.32
CA TRP A 781 21.33 -9.68 -15.05
C TRP A 781 22.63 -9.89 -15.81
N TYR A 782 23.27 -8.81 -16.20
CA TYR A 782 24.46 -8.89 -17.03
C TYR A 782 25.64 -9.44 -16.24
N ASP A 783 26.26 -10.52 -16.73
CA ASP A 783 27.40 -11.20 -16.10
C ASP A 783 28.76 -10.82 -16.69
N GLY A 784 28.77 -9.99 -17.74
CA GLY A 784 29.97 -9.53 -18.41
C GLY A 784 30.71 -8.37 -17.71
N LEU A 785 30.17 -7.78 -16.64
CA LEU A 785 30.87 -6.80 -15.83
C LEU A 785 31.83 -7.51 -14.87
N GLN A 786 33.15 -7.35 -15.14
CA GLN A 786 34.22 -7.89 -14.28
C GLN A 786 35.08 -6.76 -13.75
N ALA A 787 35.40 -6.81 -12.48
CA ALA A 787 36.37 -5.88 -11.90
C ALA A 787 37.78 -6.18 -12.47
N PRO A 788 38.58 -5.18 -12.86
CA PRO A 788 39.95 -5.41 -13.30
C PRO A 788 40.79 -5.97 -12.16
N THR A 789 41.71 -6.89 -12.51
CA THR A 789 42.61 -7.52 -11.54
C THR A 789 43.99 -6.86 -11.50
N ASN A 790 44.34 -6.04 -12.49
CA ASN A 790 45.68 -5.47 -12.68
C ASN A 790 45.68 -3.96 -12.89
N SER A 791 44.71 -3.21 -12.34
CA SER A 791 44.69 -1.75 -12.44
C SER A 791 45.85 -1.11 -11.71
N GLN A 792 46.49 -0.11 -12.36
CA GLN A 792 47.56 0.70 -11.76
C GLN A 792 47.02 1.74 -10.76
N PHE A 793 45.75 2.12 -10.89
CA PHE A 793 45.09 3.10 -10.05
C PHE A 793 43.95 2.45 -9.26
N SER A 794 43.98 2.69 -7.95
CA SER A 794 42.85 2.32 -7.08
C SER A 794 41.65 3.27 -7.28
N ASN A 795 40.51 2.91 -6.72
CA ASN A 795 39.35 3.82 -6.69
C ASN A 795 39.65 5.13 -5.95
N ASP A 796 40.48 5.09 -4.89
CA ASP A 796 40.88 6.25 -4.12
C ASP A 796 41.82 7.16 -4.95
N ASP A 797 42.67 6.57 -5.79
CA ASP A 797 43.55 7.35 -6.69
C ASP A 797 42.71 8.07 -7.74
N TRP A 798 41.72 7.39 -8.36
CA TRP A 798 40.82 8.05 -9.29
C TRP A 798 39.95 9.10 -8.61
N GLN A 799 39.53 8.91 -7.35
CA GLN A 799 38.82 9.94 -6.61
C GLN A 799 39.70 11.18 -6.34
N ALA A 800 40.97 10.98 -6.01
CA ALA A 800 41.90 12.10 -5.86
C ALA A 800 42.12 12.85 -7.19
N ILE A 801 42.23 12.13 -8.31
CA ILE A 801 42.33 12.74 -9.66
C ILE A 801 41.04 13.51 -10.00
N LEU A 802 39.87 12.99 -9.69
CA LEU A 802 38.59 13.67 -9.88
C LEU A 802 38.49 14.96 -9.07
N ASN A 803 38.92 14.94 -7.80
CA ASN A 803 38.95 16.15 -6.95
C ASN A 803 39.87 17.23 -7.54
N VAL A 804 41.03 16.83 -8.06
CA VAL A 804 41.94 17.76 -8.76
C VAL A 804 41.28 18.32 -10.01
N ARG A 805 40.61 17.48 -10.80
CA ARG A 805 39.91 17.93 -12.01
C ARG A 805 38.80 18.93 -11.70
N ASP A 806 38.05 18.75 -10.62
CA ASP A 806 37.02 19.72 -10.22
C ASP A 806 37.61 21.07 -9.86
N GLU A 807 38.77 21.11 -9.18
CA GLU A 807 39.48 22.35 -8.91
C GLU A 807 40.04 22.98 -10.18
N VAL A 808 40.63 22.19 -11.08
CA VAL A 808 41.10 22.68 -12.39
C VAL A 808 39.94 23.28 -13.18
N ASN A 809 38.77 22.64 -13.23
CA ASN A 809 37.58 23.16 -13.91
C ASN A 809 37.14 24.51 -13.31
N ARG A 810 37.19 24.67 -11.98
CA ARG A 810 36.89 25.93 -11.30
C ARG A 810 37.84 27.05 -11.73
N VAL A 811 39.16 26.76 -11.78
CA VAL A 811 40.20 27.74 -12.20
C VAL A 811 40.09 28.07 -13.68
N LEU A 812 39.83 27.06 -14.55
CA LEU A 812 39.60 27.27 -15.99
C LEU A 812 38.38 28.17 -16.27
N GLU A 813 37.28 27.99 -15.53
CA GLU A 813 36.10 28.84 -15.66
C GLU A 813 36.36 30.28 -15.20
N ALA A 814 37.18 30.48 -14.16
CA ALA A 814 37.63 31.80 -13.75
C ALA A 814 38.49 32.46 -14.85
N ALA A 815 39.48 31.74 -15.36
CA ALA A 815 40.37 32.23 -16.46
C ALA A 815 39.56 32.54 -17.74
N ARG A 816 38.48 31.80 -18.01
CA ARG A 816 37.59 32.08 -19.15
C ARG A 816 36.77 33.35 -18.94
N LYS A 817 36.28 33.61 -17.74
CA LYS A 817 35.54 34.82 -17.39
C LYS A 817 36.43 36.08 -17.45
N GLU A 818 37.71 35.91 -17.12
CA GLU A 818 38.74 36.97 -17.19
C GLU A 818 39.34 37.11 -18.59
N GLU A 819 38.84 36.38 -19.58
CA GLU A 819 39.30 36.38 -20.99
C GLU A 819 40.77 35.95 -21.15
N VAL A 820 41.37 35.26 -20.18
CA VAL A 820 42.74 34.71 -20.27
C VAL A 820 42.78 33.58 -21.29
N ILE A 821 41.68 32.76 -21.38
CA ILE A 821 41.49 31.69 -22.35
C ILE A 821 40.10 31.82 -23.00
N GLY A 822 39.99 31.46 -24.28
CA GLY A 822 38.70 31.38 -24.96
C GLY A 822 37.97 30.05 -24.81
N ALA A 823 38.73 28.98 -24.66
CA ALA A 823 38.18 27.59 -24.46
C ALA A 823 39.19 26.81 -23.59
N THR A 824 38.70 25.75 -22.89
CA THR A 824 39.51 24.90 -22.02
C THR A 824 40.69 24.25 -22.77
N LEU A 825 40.50 23.83 -24.02
CA LEU A 825 41.57 23.28 -24.86
C LEU A 825 42.64 24.31 -25.26
N GLN A 826 42.44 25.62 -25.05
CA GLN A 826 43.47 26.64 -25.22
C GLN A 826 44.38 26.74 -23.99
N ALA A 827 44.06 26.09 -22.91
CA ALA A 827 44.77 26.21 -21.66
C ALA A 827 46.02 25.32 -21.58
N SER A 828 47.09 25.89 -21.04
CA SER A 828 48.19 25.19 -20.41
C SER A 828 48.04 25.32 -18.88
N VAL A 829 48.01 24.19 -18.20
CA VAL A 829 47.76 24.10 -16.75
C VAL A 829 49.03 23.64 -16.04
N ASN A 830 49.42 24.35 -14.99
CA ASN A 830 50.50 23.90 -14.12
C ASN A 830 49.89 23.53 -12.75
N LEU A 831 50.09 22.27 -12.37
CA LEU A 831 49.68 21.71 -11.09
C LEU A 831 50.88 21.65 -10.15
N TYR A 832 50.76 22.30 -9.02
CA TYR A 832 51.74 22.27 -7.94
C TYR A 832 51.09 21.55 -6.76
N ALA A 833 51.58 20.37 -6.42
CA ALA A 833 50.97 19.55 -5.42
C ALA A 833 51.97 19.03 -4.38
N ASN A 834 51.49 18.62 -3.21
CA ASN A 834 52.31 17.86 -2.30
C ASN A 834 52.82 16.59 -2.99
N LYS A 835 53.90 15.99 -2.46
CA LYS A 835 54.62 14.91 -3.13
C LYS A 835 53.72 13.73 -3.51
N ASP A 836 52.88 13.28 -2.58
CA ASP A 836 52.03 12.07 -2.81
C ASP A 836 51.01 12.30 -3.94
N LEU A 837 50.37 13.46 -3.97
CA LEU A 837 49.42 13.83 -5.02
C LEU A 837 50.14 14.09 -6.35
N ALA A 838 51.33 14.76 -6.31
CA ALA A 838 52.13 15.00 -7.51
C ALA A 838 52.58 13.67 -8.15
N ASP A 839 53.01 12.70 -7.37
CA ASP A 839 53.43 11.39 -7.87
C ASP A 839 52.25 10.64 -8.55
N LYS A 840 51.04 10.71 -7.96
CA LYS A 840 49.83 10.14 -8.57
C LYS A 840 49.46 10.80 -9.89
N LEU A 841 49.47 12.13 -9.95
CA LEU A 841 49.14 12.86 -11.16
C LEU A 841 50.21 12.64 -12.26
N ALA A 842 51.48 12.63 -11.89
CA ALA A 842 52.59 12.40 -12.81
C ALA A 842 52.58 10.97 -13.39
N ALA A 843 52.04 9.99 -12.69
CA ALA A 843 51.88 8.62 -13.19
C ALA A 843 51.00 8.53 -14.45
N LEU A 844 50.09 9.48 -14.69
CA LEU A 844 49.29 9.59 -15.91
C LEU A 844 50.08 10.14 -17.12
N GLY A 845 51.29 10.66 -16.90
CA GLY A 845 52.12 11.23 -17.96
C GLY A 845 51.41 12.32 -18.75
N ASP A 846 51.67 12.39 -20.05
CA ASP A 846 51.04 13.37 -20.95
C ASP A 846 49.51 13.14 -21.09
N GLU A 847 49.01 11.94 -20.74
CA GLU A 847 47.59 11.65 -20.86
C GLU A 847 46.72 12.35 -19.78
N LEU A 848 47.34 12.92 -18.72
CA LEU A 848 46.65 13.74 -17.72
C LEU A 848 45.88 14.92 -18.37
N ARG A 849 46.42 15.50 -19.46
CA ARG A 849 45.77 16.60 -20.19
C ARG A 849 44.42 16.22 -20.77
N PHE A 850 44.21 14.93 -21.12
CA PHE A 850 42.93 14.47 -21.62
C PHE A 850 41.91 14.32 -20.48
N VAL A 851 42.36 13.87 -19.29
CA VAL A 851 41.55 13.83 -18.09
C VAL A 851 41.07 15.23 -17.69
N LEU A 852 41.95 16.24 -17.83
CA LEU A 852 41.65 17.64 -17.47
C LEU A 852 41.03 18.46 -18.62
N LEU A 853 40.92 17.88 -19.81
CA LEU A 853 40.41 18.52 -21.05
C LEU A 853 41.17 19.83 -21.39
N THR A 854 42.47 19.75 -21.36
CA THR A 854 43.39 20.88 -21.68
C THR A 854 44.42 20.44 -22.74
N SER A 855 45.15 21.37 -23.36
CA SER A 855 46.16 21.01 -24.34
C SER A 855 47.52 20.66 -23.75
N ALA A 856 47.86 21.23 -22.60
CA ALA A 856 49.08 20.95 -21.89
C ALA A 856 48.87 20.93 -20.37
N VAL A 857 49.59 20.04 -19.71
CA VAL A 857 49.59 19.96 -18.23
C VAL A 857 51.03 19.68 -17.76
N THR A 858 51.49 20.41 -16.76
CA THR A 858 52.69 20.08 -16.02
C THR A 858 52.40 19.81 -14.55
N VAL A 859 53.09 18.88 -13.96
CA VAL A 859 52.96 18.52 -12.54
C VAL A 859 54.26 18.73 -11.84
N SER A 860 54.24 19.48 -10.74
CA SER A 860 55.43 19.75 -9.92
C SER A 860 55.14 19.48 -8.45
N ALA A 861 56.04 18.75 -7.78
CA ALA A 861 55.97 18.56 -6.34
C ALA A 861 56.48 19.82 -5.62
N VAL A 862 55.70 20.31 -4.67
CA VAL A 862 56.02 21.51 -3.89
C VAL A 862 55.69 21.33 -2.42
N GLU A 863 56.45 22.04 -1.54
CA GLU A 863 56.17 22.06 -0.09
C GLU A 863 55.36 23.28 0.35
N SER A 864 55.26 24.30 -0.52
CA SER A 864 54.52 25.54 -0.25
C SER A 864 54.00 26.18 -1.52
N GLN A 865 53.07 27.09 -1.39
CA GLN A 865 52.42 27.77 -2.50
C GLN A 865 53.40 28.58 -3.33
N PRO A 866 53.59 28.31 -4.64
CA PRO A 866 54.34 29.18 -5.56
C PRO A 866 53.62 30.52 -5.79
N SER A 867 54.41 31.55 -6.18
CA SER A 867 53.85 32.83 -6.62
C SER A 867 52.95 32.63 -7.85
N ASP A 868 51.93 33.48 -7.99
CA ASP A 868 51.01 33.51 -9.14
C ASP A 868 50.18 32.24 -9.33
N THR A 869 49.89 31.51 -8.22
CA THR A 869 49.01 30.33 -8.22
C THR A 869 47.74 30.57 -7.45
N GLN A 870 46.65 29.90 -7.84
CA GLN A 870 45.42 29.90 -7.11
C GLN A 870 45.41 28.77 -6.07
N VAL A 871 44.92 29.07 -4.85
CA VAL A 871 44.69 28.10 -3.79
C VAL A 871 43.41 27.32 -4.12
N THR A 872 43.41 26.02 -3.83
CA THR A 872 42.29 25.15 -4.06
C THR A 872 41.74 24.61 -2.73
N GLU A 873 40.59 23.94 -2.79
CA GLU A 873 40.01 23.22 -1.64
C GLU A 873 40.71 21.89 -1.39
N VAL A 874 41.51 21.39 -2.36
CA VAL A 874 42.34 20.18 -2.17
C VAL A 874 43.63 20.58 -1.46
N GLU A 875 43.85 20.03 -0.28
CA GLU A 875 44.99 20.33 0.57
C GLU A 875 46.32 20.09 -0.16
N GLY A 876 47.17 21.11 -0.20
CA GLY A 876 48.48 21.04 -0.83
C GLY A 876 48.46 21.09 -2.35
N LEU A 877 47.32 21.47 -2.98
CA LEU A 877 47.22 21.67 -4.43
C LEU A 877 47.08 23.16 -4.75
N TYR A 878 47.93 23.64 -5.66
CA TYR A 878 47.91 25.01 -6.21
C TYR A 878 47.91 24.94 -7.75
N ILE A 879 47.19 25.82 -8.42
CA ILE A 879 46.97 25.77 -9.87
C ILE A 879 47.32 27.13 -10.50
N SER A 880 48.04 27.11 -11.62
CA SER A 880 48.12 28.25 -12.51
C SER A 880 47.69 27.87 -13.92
N VAL A 881 47.02 28.79 -14.62
CA VAL A 881 46.48 28.61 -15.97
C VAL A 881 46.98 29.75 -16.86
N ALA A 882 47.44 29.39 -18.04
CA ALA A 882 47.79 30.34 -19.09
C ALA A 882 47.22 29.90 -20.45
N ALA A 883 47.04 30.85 -21.37
CA ALA A 883 46.76 30.50 -22.76
C ALA A 883 48.02 29.93 -23.41
N THR A 884 47.86 28.90 -24.24
CA THR A 884 48.99 28.39 -25.05
C THR A 884 49.11 29.16 -26.35
N ASP A 885 50.35 29.41 -26.77
CA ASP A 885 50.70 30.03 -28.05
C ASP A 885 50.76 29.02 -29.21
N ALA A 886 50.59 27.72 -28.93
CA ALA A 886 50.62 26.66 -29.91
C ALA A 886 49.49 26.76 -30.94
N ILE A 887 49.62 26.11 -32.07
CA ILE A 887 48.61 26.10 -33.15
C ILE A 887 47.52 25.11 -32.86
N LYS A 888 46.27 25.51 -33.07
CA LYS A 888 45.08 24.60 -32.92
C LYS A 888 45.04 23.57 -34.05
N CYS A 889 44.94 22.30 -33.69
CA CYS A 889 44.70 21.22 -34.62
C CYS A 889 43.23 21.23 -35.08
N GLU A 890 42.96 21.27 -36.39
CA GLU A 890 41.60 21.34 -36.96
C GLU A 890 40.79 20.02 -36.73
N ARG A 891 41.47 18.92 -36.41
CA ARG A 891 40.81 17.62 -36.22
C ARG A 891 40.49 17.33 -34.75
N CYS A 892 41.47 17.42 -33.86
CA CYS A 892 41.25 17.09 -32.43
C CYS A 892 40.99 18.30 -31.55
N TRP A 893 41.20 19.52 -32.11
CA TRP A 893 41.02 20.82 -31.47
C TRP A 893 41.98 21.12 -30.32
N HIS A 894 42.92 20.20 -29.97
CA HIS A 894 44.04 20.51 -29.09
C HIS A 894 45.00 21.48 -29.76
N TYR A 895 45.67 22.25 -28.98
CA TYR A 895 46.76 23.12 -29.42
C TYR A 895 48.09 22.39 -29.28
N SER A 896 48.91 22.40 -30.34
CA SER A 896 50.18 21.66 -30.37
C SER A 896 51.17 22.32 -31.26
N ASP A 897 52.45 22.34 -30.86
CA ASP A 897 53.55 22.95 -31.62
C ASP A 897 53.88 22.14 -32.89
N ASP A 898 53.43 20.89 -32.98
CA ASP A 898 53.68 20.02 -34.13
C ASP A 898 52.62 20.10 -35.24
N VAL A 899 51.62 21.00 -35.13
CA VAL A 899 50.65 21.24 -36.19
C VAL A 899 51.37 21.80 -37.39
N GLY A 900 51.11 21.16 -38.57
CA GLY A 900 51.75 21.60 -39.83
C GLY A 900 53.18 21.10 -40.05
N THR A 901 53.70 20.23 -39.21
CA THR A 901 55.01 19.60 -39.40
C THR A 901 55.01 18.54 -40.48
N ASP A 902 53.85 17.93 -40.79
CA ASP A 902 53.67 17.01 -41.90
C ASP A 902 53.15 17.77 -43.13
N PRO A 903 53.90 17.80 -44.23
CA PRO A 903 53.48 18.52 -45.47
C PRO A 903 52.21 17.96 -46.11
N ALA A 904 51.88 16.68 -45.90
CA ALA A 904 50.66 16.05 -46.39
C ALA A 904 49.42 16.45 -45.56
N HIS A 905 49.64 16.88 -44.34
CA HIS A 905 48.60 17.23 -43.37
C HIS A 905 48.88 18.53 -42.59
N PRO A 906 48.93 19.70 -43.28
CA PRO A 906 49.42 20.95 -42.73
C PRO A 906 48.52 21.56 -41.61
N GLU A 907 47.29 21.08 -41.43
CA GLU A 907 46.28 21.63 -40.50
C GLU A 907 46.08 20.78 -39.23
N ILE A 908 46.76 19.62 -39.17
CA ILE A 908 46.57 18.70 -38.04
C ILE A 908 47.89 18.37 -37.32
N CYS A 909 47.81 18.02 -36.05
CA CYS A 909 48.97 17.66 -35.22
C CYS A 909 49.48 16.23 -35.56
N GLY A 910 50.73 15.93 -35.18
CA GLY A 910 51.37 14.64 -35.45
C GLY A 910 50.61 13.43 -34.92
N ARG A 911 50.00 13.60 -33.76
CA ARG A 911 49.06 12.57 -33.22
C ARG A 911 47.91 12.29 -34.17
N CYS A 912 47.27 13.29 -34.74
CA CYS A 912 46.18 13.13 -35.70
C CYS A 912 46.68 12.56 -37.02
N VAL A 913 47.86 12.90 -37.46
CA VAL A 913 48.51 12.28 -38.63
C VAL A 913 48.70 10.80 -38.43
N SER A 914 49.21 10.37 -37.25
CA SER A 914 49.36 8.97 -36.90
C SER A 914 48.03 8.23 -36.93
N ASN A 915 46.94 8.85 -36.49
CA ASN A 915 45.58 8.26 -36.45
C ASN A 915 44.92 8.19 -37.83
N VAL A 916 45.29 9.04 -38.78
CA VAL A 916 44.75 9.09 -40.14
C VAL A 916 45.52 8.15 -41.06
N ASP A 917 46.81 8.30 -41.14
CA ASP A 917 47.66 7.60 -42.09
C ASP A 917 48.71 6.66 -41.49
N GLY A 918 48.88 6.69 -40.17
CA GLY A 918 49.85 5.88 -39.43
C GLY A 918 49.25 4.65 -38.76
N GLU A 919 50.03 4.12 -37.78
CA GLU A 919 49.61 2.98 -36.97
C GLU A 919 48.53 3.34 -35.90
N GLY A 920 48.28 4.61 -35.68
CA GLY A 920 47.43 5.13 -34.64
C GLY A 920 48.18 5.40 -33.35
N GLU A 921 47.61 6.29 -32.52
CA GLU A 921 48.18 6.62 -31.23
C GLU A 921 48.06 5.45 -30.22
N LYS A 922 48.98 5.38 -29.27
CA LYS A 922 48.91 4.43 -28.14
C LYS A 922 48.48 5.20 -26.89
N ARG A 923 47.51 4.67 -26.20
CA ARG A 923 47.02 5.18 -24.93
C ARG A 923 47.14 4.08 -23.86
N GLN A 924 47.49 4.50 -22.65
CA GLN A 924 47.59 3.60 -21.50
C GLN A 924 46.66 4.01 -20.37
N PHE A 925 46.46 5.30 -20.17
CA PHE A 925 45.78 5.81 -18.98
C PHE A 925 44.39 6.44 -19.28
N ALA A 926 44.22 7.25 -20.34
CA ALA A 926 42.98 8.01 -20.60
C ALA A 926 42.62 8.19 -22.10
#